data_9b6dd45bba668b2860d0ef8cac795c8f
#
_entry.id   9b6dd45bba668b2860d0ef8cac795c8f
#
_cell.length_a   1.000
_cell.length_b   1.000
_cell.length_c   1.000
_cell.angle_alpha   90.00
_cell.angle_beta   90.00
_cell.angle_gamma   90.00
#
_symmetry.space_group_name_H-M   'P 1'
#
loop_
_entity.id
_entity.type
_entity.pdbx_description
1 polymer ?
#
loop_
_entity_poly.entity_id
_entity_poly.type
_entity_poly.pdbx_seq_one_letter_code
_entity_poly.pdbx_strand_id
1 'polypeptide(L)'
;MATNKLNTATFNYGGTQLNLTKSATQAAVRYTPGMKPKGDDQKEQVRDFELVDTDPDGLDDQLDVLRAQPEVSVGTHVWLVDDADDAPMIPTGYLYIEFQPGTPQDIEQEILEDLHLNMREVIGQDAYRVNTTPDSPNPIKCAITLQANPLIAVAEPEFMTKPVTNYFAMPSGPYFPTQWHLENKGTQIPVIDLENSVYSAAHFRRGADAKVTEAWDFLQSLGNPNLKIAVIDTGFDTEHPKLRGNGTKLRNVFNAVNRSADVSPWYQAQDGSWGVFDHGTSCAAVAAGAVDHSGVLGAAPESRVVLIKLDVLSDDAIVKAFEHALLNGVDIISCSIGFPKPVPLSTWVSNTITKVARQGRNGLGIPIFIAAGNANPASNNQPRLVSDFAAHPEVICVSASNSLDEHSSYAFYGPNVFLCAPTNGNNGVGITTATVYLGADGQSLEHGYTSNFGGTSSATPLAAGVCALMLSANRNLNVAQIKQILRSTVDKIGGSDNYDSNGRSQYLGYGRLNALAAVQMASNHATTQPETPIQQPVQPSSGTQKGIVTYQFLNVRSGPGTNYDKVKQLKQGDVIPLLEKLPNWWRIGAGQYVNADYIQVLAGGGTQVVSRHGKVLSPTLNVRSGPSTSNAKVGLLEQGSTVTILQSTPDGWMRIGANQWVFSKYIQEV
;
A
#
# COMPACT_ATOMS: atom_id res chain seq x y z
N MET A 1 -0.60 50.96 -7.96
CA MET A 1 -1.42 49.85 -7.47
C MET A 1 -0.44 48.78 -6.97
N ALA A 2 -0.53 48.34 -5.73
CA ALA A 2 0.41 47.32 -5.18
C ALA A 2 0.24 46.04 -5.96
N THR A 3 1.27 45.63 -6.70
CA THR A 3 1.32 44.32 -7.39
C THR A 3 1.32 43.25 -6.33
N ASN A 4 0.19 42.52 -6.23
CA ASN A 4 0.09 41.36 -5.33
C ASN A 4 1.09 40.31 -5.83
N LYS A 5 2.22 40.15 -5.13
CA LYS A 5 3.27 39.17 -5.48
C LYS A 5 2.73 37.77 -5.16
N LEU A 6 2.47 36.97 -6.18
CA LEU A 6 2.05 35.57 -6.05
C LEU A 6 3.30 34.72 -5.78
N ASN A 7 3.47 34.21 -4.55
CA ASN A 7 4.49 33.23 -4.23
C ASN A 7 4.03 31.78 -4.45
N THR A 8 2.71 31.56 -4.45
CA THR A 8 2.07 30.28 -4.76
C THR A 8 0.94 30.54 -5.75
N ALA A 9 0.65 29.58 -6.62
CA ALA A 9 -0.45 29.62 -7.56
C ALA A 9 -1.20 28.29 -7.53
N THR A 10 -2.54 28.37 -7.52
CA THR A 10 -3.42 27.20 -7.62
C THR A 10 -4.44 27.46 -8.73
N PHE A 11 -4.52 26.58 -9.70
CA PHE A 11 -5.44 26.68 -10.83
C PHE A 11 -5.72 25.29 -11.42
N ASN A 12 -6.75 25.18 -12.27
CA ASN A 12 -7.05 23.93 -12.96
C ASN A 12 -6.06 23.71 -14.12
N TYR A 13 -5.50 22.49 -14.21
CA TYR A 13 -4.59 22.09 -15.25
C TYR A 13 -4.77 20.61 -15.57
N GLY A 14 -5.04 20.25 -16.83
CA GLY A 14 -5.32 18.87 -17.22
C GLY A 14 -6.52 18.24 -16.51
N GLY A 15 -7.52 19.04 -16.15
CA GLY A 15 -8.72 18.60 -15.43
C GLY A 15 -8.53 18.35 -13.93
N THR A 16 -7.36 18.69 -13.36
CA THR A 16 -7.04 18.59 -11.93
C THR A 16 -6.54 19.92 -11.38
N GLN A 17 -6.53 20.06 -10.04
CA GLN A 17 -5.94 21.23 -9.41
C GLN A 17 -4.42 21.08 -9.35
N LEU A 18 -3.69 22.03 -9.96
CA LEU A 18 -2.24 22.13 -9.90
C LEU A 18 -1.85 23.21 -8.89
N ASN A 19 -0.97 22.87 -7.95
CA ASN A 19 -0.37 23.77 -6.98
C ASN A 19 1.09 24.01 -7.35
N LEU A 20 1.46 25.25 -7.52
CA LEU A 20 2.83 25.66 -7.83
C LEU A 20 3.36 26.62 -6.77
N THR A 21 4.62 26.43 -6.40
CA THR A 21 5.40 27.37 -5.57
C THR A 21 6.44 28.04 -6.44
N LYS A 22 6.61 29.37 -6.31
CA LYS A 22 7.64 30.10 -7.02
C LYS A 22 9.03 29.72 -6.45
N SER A 23 9.98 29.36 -7.32
CA SER A 23 11.37 29.19 -6.90
C SER A 23 11.88 30.48 -6.24
N ALA A 24 12.53 30.34 -5.10
CA ALA A 24 13.13 31.49 -4.39
C ALA A 24 14.49 31.89 -4.99
N THR A 25 15.11 30.96 -5.74
CA THR A 25 16.52 31.07 -6.15
C THR A 25 16.77 31.09 -7.64
N GLN A 26 15.72 30.83 -8.45
CA GLN A 26 15.89 30.68 -9.91
C GLN A 26 14.87 31.49 -10.72
N ALA A 27 15.34 32.11 -11.78
CA ALA A 27 14.55 32.67 -12.87
C ALA A 27 14.94 32.00 -14.18
N ALA A 28 14.08 32.11 -15.20
CA ALA A 28 14.34 31.63 -16.56
C ALA A 28 14.32 32.78 -17.56
N VAL A 29 15.31 32.82 -18.44
CA VAL A 29 15.47 33.87 -19.42
C VAL A 29 15.62 33.25 -20.82
N ARG A 30 14.86 33.78 -21.78
CA ARG A 30 15.01 33.46 -23.20
C ARG A 30 15.52 34.69 -23.95
N TYR A 31 16.58 34.52 -24.68
CA TYR A 31 17.17 35.60 -25.50
C TYR A 31 16.53 35.67 -26.88
N THR A 32 16.54 36.86 -27.46
CA THR A 32 16.19 37.04 -28.87
C THR A 32 17.22 36.31 -29.74
N PRO A 33 16.78 35.56 -30.79
CA PRO A 33 17.67 34.81 -31.65
C PRO A 33 18.83 35.68 -32.20
N GLY A 34 20.05 35.24 -31.97
CA GLY A 34 21.27 35.94 -32.39
C GLY A 34 21.75 37.06 -31.45
N MET A 35 21.03 37.34 -30.37
CA MET A 35 21.38 38.40 -29.41
C MET A 35 21.89 37.88 -28.06
N LYS A 36 22.04 36.55 -27.89
CA LYS A 36 22.58 35.98 -26.63
C LYS A 36 23.99 36.56 -26.35
N PRO A 37 24.24 37.10 -25.15
CA PRO A 37 25.55 37.57 -24.75
C PRO A 37 26.61 36.45 -24.86
N LYS A 38 27.81 36.79 -25.37
CA LYS A 38 28.95 35.84 -25.38
C LYS A 38 29.52 35.77 -23.96
N GLY A 39 29.30 34.64 -23.30
CA GLY A 39 29.88 34.39 -21.98
C GLY A 39 29.12 33.27 -21.27
N ASP A 40 29.84 32.31 -20.77
CA ASP A 40 29.43 31.25 -19.88
C ASP A 40 28.49 30.19 -20.48
N ASP A 41 29.08 29.28 -21.23
CA ASP A 41 28.38 28.06 -21.75
C ASP A 41 28.08 27.01 -20.65
N GLN A 42 28.29 27.32 -19.38
CA GLN A 42 28.09 26.40 -18.24
C GLN A 42 26.74 26.59 -17.54
N LYS A 43 25.91 27.55 -17.94
CA LYS A 43 24.61 27.76 -17.33
C LYS A 43 23.62 26.68 -17.77
N GLU A 44 22.82 26.24 -16.82
CA GLU A 44 21.79 25.25 -17.07
C GLU A 44 20.76 25.76 -18.07
N GLN A 45 20.44 24.96 -19.09
CA GLN A 45 19.47 25.29 -20.12
C GLN A 45 18.30 24.31 -20.16
N VAL A 46 17.09 24.86 -20.32
CA VAL A 46 15.90 24.09 -20.66
C VAL A 46 15.47 24.57 -22.05
N ARG A 47 15.89 23.86 -23.09
CA ARG A 47 15.72 24.20 -24.50
C ARG A 47 16.30 25.61 -24.81
N ASP A 48 15.43 26.60 -25.06
CA ASP A 48 15.78 27.99 -25.40
C ASP A 48 15.76 28.95 -24.19
N PHE A 49 15.43 28.41 -23.00
CA PHE A 49 15.54 29.14 -21.74
C PHE A 49 16.86 28.81 -21.01
N GLU A 50 17.51 29.83 -20.52
CA GLU A 50 18.62 29.75 -19.58
C GLU A 50 18.13 29.94 -18.16
N LEU A 51 18.49 29.03 -17.24
CA LEU A 51 18.23 29.20 -15.83
C LEU A 51 19.26 30.13 -15.22
N VAL A 52 18.81 31.11 -14.50
CA VAL A 52 19.66 32.15 -13.85
C VAL A 52 19.41 32.05 -12.36
N ASP A 53 20.50 31.78 -11.61
CA ASP A 53 20.47 31.85 -10.16
C ASP A 53 20.29 33.28 -9.70
N THR A 54 19.45 33.47 -8.71
CA THR A 54 19.08 34.80 -8.20
C THR A 54 19.15 34.80 -6.68
N ASP A 55 19.34 36.01 -6.11
CA ASP A 55 19.27 36.19 -4.66
C ASP A 55 17.78 36.06 -4.23
N PRO A 56 17.46 35.24 -3.22
CA PRO A 56 16.09 35.09 -2.72
C PRO A 56 15.41 36.40 -2.35
N ASP A 57 16.15 37.34 -1.80
CA ASP A 57 15.63 38.64 -1.36
C ASP A 57 15.46 39.66 -2.51
N GLY A 58 16.00 39.38 -3.71
CA GLY A 58 16.02 40.29 -4.86
C GLY A 58 15.45 39.70 -6.16
N LEU A 59 14.87 38.52 -6.15
CA LEU A 59 14.43 37.77 -7.37
C LEU A 59 13.58 38.62 -8.32
N ASP A 60 12.55 39.29 -7.82
CA ASP A 60 11.63 40.08 -8.66
C ASP A 60 12.34 41.29 -9.28
N ASP A 61 13.20 42.01 -8.49
CA ASP A 61 13.94 43.16 -8.97
C ASP A 61 15.02 42.75 -10.00
N GLN A 62 15.70 41.65 -9.78
CA GLN A 62 16.65 41.08 -10.74
C GLN A 62 15.97 40.64 -12.04
N LEU A 63 14.78 40.04 -11.94
CA LEU A 63 14.02 39.63 -13.10
C LEU A 63 13.53 40.85 -13.91
N ASP A 64 13.17 41.93 -13.25
CA ASP A 64 12.77 43.17 -13.94
C ASP A 64 13.98 43.83 -14.64
N VAL A 65 15.19 43.79 -14.05
CA VAL A 65 16.44 44.20 -14.71
C VAL A 65 16.74 43.35 -15.94
N LEU A 66 16.55 42.03 -15.85
CA LEU A 66 16.74 41.12 -16.99
C LEU A 66 15.74 41.41 -18.11
N ARG A 67 14.47 41.62 -17.78
CA ARG A 67 13.42 41.99 -18.75
C ARG A 67 13.66 43.31 -19.47
N ALA A 68 14.34 44.24 -18.82
CA ALA A 68 14.67 45.52 -19.40
C ALA A 68 15.85 45.44 -20.42
N GLN A 69 16.54 44.33 -20.52
CA GLN A 69 17.63 44.13 -21.49
C GLN A 69 17.07 43.87 -22.90
N PRO A 70 17.55 44.61 -23.92
CA PRO A 70 17.02 44.51 -25.30
C PRO A 70 17.24 43.14 -25.94
N GLU A 71 18.23 42.37 -25.45
CA GLU A 71 18.50 40.99 -25.90
C GLU A 71 17.58 39.93 -25.29
N VAL A 72 16.85 40.27 -24.22
CA VAL A 72 15.94 39.32 -23.53
C VAL A 72 14.55 39.41 -24.15
N SER A 73 14.10 38.30 -24.73
CA SER A 73 12.74 38.20 -25.30
C SER A 73 11.70 37.77 -24.27
N VAL A 74 12.09 36.96 -23.27
CA VAL A 74 11.23 36.52 -22.16
C VAL A 74 12.08 36.38 -20.91
N GLY A 75 11.62 36.98 -19.81
CA GLY A 75 12.12 36.72 -18.47
C GLY A 75 10.96 36.28 -17.58
N THR A 76 11.06 35.12 -16.96
CA THR A 76 9.98 34.53 -16.18
C THR A 76 10.48 33.86 -14.90
N HIS A 77 9.58 33.74 -13.94
CA HIS A 77 9.86 32.94 -12.75
C HIS A 77 9.87 31.45 -13.09
N VAL A 78 10.71 30.71 -12.41
CA VAL A 78 10.65 29.25 -12.34
C VAL A 78 9.66 28.86 -11.25
N TRP A 79 8.84 27.87 -11.53
CA TRP A 79 7.87 27.33 -10.61
C TRP A 79 8.15 25.87 -10.32
N LEU A 80 7.78 25.42 -9.13
CA LEU A 80 8.00 24.07 -8.61
C LEU A 80 6.67 23.43 -8.28
N VAL A 81 6.51 22.16 -8.59
CA VAL A 81 5.37 21.35 -8.20
C VAL A 81 5.67 20.72 -6.84
N ASP A 82 4.84 20.93 -5.83
CA ASP A 82 4.99 20.38 -4.48
C ASP A 82 6.40 20.60 -3.86
N ASP A 83 7.00 21.78 -4.14
CA ASP A 83 8.34 22.16 -3.70
C ASP A 83 9.49 21.24 -4.20
N ALA A 84 9.28 20.50 -5.29
CA ALA A 84 10.30 19.64 -5.89
C ALA A 84 11.28 20.46 -6.75
N ASP A 85 12.52 20.61 -6.29
CA ASP A 85 13.58 21.38 -6.97
C ASP A 85 14.09 20.75 -8.27
N ASP A 86 13.79 19.48 -8.53
CA ASP A 86 14.33 18.70 -9.65
C ASP A 86 13.50 18.75 -10.93
N ALA A 87 12.32 19.37 -10.87
CA ALA A 87 11.42 19.48 -12.01
C ALA A 87 10.90 20.93 -12.21
N PRO A 88 11.76 21.88 -12.63
CA PRO A 88 11.37 23.27 -12.83
C PRO A 88 10.31 23.39 -13.94
N MET A 89 9.22 24.09 -13.65
CA MET A 89 8.15 24.43 -14.58
C MET A 89 8.34 25.88 -15.06
N ILE A 90 8.66 26.08 -16.33
CA ILE A 90 8.94 27.38 -16.92
C ILE A 90 7.77 27.81 -17.78
N PRO A 91 6.98 28.84 -17.43
CA PRO A 91 5.94 29.36 -18.32
C PRO A 91 6.54 29.89 -19.61
N THR A 92 6.08 29.39 -20.75
CA THR A 92 6.65 29.74 -22.07
C THR A 92 6.18 31.08 -22.62
N GLY A 93 5.17 31.68 -22.00
CA GLY A 93 4.47 32.86 -22.50
C GLY A 93 3.23 32.54 -23.33
N TYR A 94 2.95 31.26 -23.57
CA TYR A 94 1.75 30.82 -24.28
C TYR A 94 0.70 30.28 -23.31
N LEU A 95 -0.59 30.34 -23.75
CA LEU A 95 -1.73 29.70 -23.09
C LEU A 95 -2.57 28.95 -24.11
N TYR A 96 -3.15 27.84 -23.70
CA TYR A 96 -4.29 27.20 -24.35
C TYR A 96 -5.57 27.73 -23.71
N ILE A 97 -6.50 28.19 -24.54
CA ILE A 97 -7.80 28.73 -24.12
C ILE A 97 -8.89 28.05 -24.95
N GLU A 98 -9.93 27.59 -24.27
CA GLU A 98 -11.15 27.08 -24.89
C GLU A 98 -12.34 27.84 -24.31
N PHE A 99 -13.15 28.44 -25.19
CA PHE A 99 -14.35 29.14 -24.80
C PHE A 99 -15.53 28.17 -24.66
N GLN A 100 -16.55 28.58 -23.93
CA GLN A 100 -17.80 27.83 -23.87
C GLN A 100 -18.44 27.78 -25.28
N PRO A 101 -18.98 26.63 -25.71
CA PRO A 101 -19.58 26.49 -27.02
C PRO A 101 -20.66 27.56 -27.29
N GLY A 102 -20.52 28.28 -28.42
CA GLY A 102 -21.43 29.30 -28.82
C GLY A 102 -21.15 30.71 -28.27
N THR A 103 -19.99 30.92 -27.64
CA THR A 103 -19.53 32.26 -27.29
C THR A 103 -19.33 33.06 -28.58
N PRO A 104 -19.92 34.29 -28.70
CA PRO A 104 -19.72 35.13 -29.87
C PRO A 104 -18.27 35.54 -30.07
N GLN A 105 -17.79 35.56 -31.31
CA GLN A 105 -16.39 35.79 -31.63
C GLN A 105 -15.89 37.21 -31.26
N ASP A 106 -16.77 38.18 -31.28
CA ASP A 106 -16.47 39.53 -30.82
C ASP A 106 -16.24 39.59 -29.29
N ILE A 107 -16.98 38.79 -28.51
CA ILE A 107 -16.79 38.65 -27.07
C ILE A 107 -15.52 37.90 -26.76
N GLU A 108 -15.20 36.83 -27.51
CA GLU A 108 -13.93 36.12 -27.39
C GLU A 108 -12.74 37.07 -27.56
N GLN A 109 -12.81 37.91 -28.59
CA GLN A 109 -11.76 38.89 -28.88
C GLN A 109 -11.64 39.94 -27.78
N GLU A 110 -12.75 40.47 -27.26
CA GLU A 110 -12.80 41.44 -26.17
C GLU A 110 -12.10 40.85 -24.92
N ILE A 111 -12.40 39.60 -24.57
CA ILE A 111 -11.77 38.91 -23.40
C ILE A 111 -10.25 38.77 -23.59
N LEU A 112 -9.76 38.46 -24.78
CA LEU A 112 -8.34 38.38 -25.07
C LEU A 112 -7.67 39.76 -25.06
N GLU A 113 -8.32 40.80 -25.57
CA GLU A 113 -7.83 42.18 -25.57
C GLU A 113 -7.74 42.77 -24.18
N ASP A 114 -8.66 42.48 -23.28
CA ASP A 114 -8.64 42.92 -21.87
C ASP A 114 -7.38 42.44 -21.12
N LEU A 115 -6.82 41.30 -21.51
CA LEU A 115 -5.56 40.72 -20.94
C LEU A 115 -4.36 40.96 -21.86
N HIS A 116 -4.51 41.76 -22.91
CA HIS A 116 -3.46 42.05 -23.92
C HIS A 116 -2.85 40.77 -24.52
N LEU A 117 -3.71 39.74 -24.77
CA LEU A 117 -3.27 38.47 -25.33
C LEU A 117 -3.40 38.50 -26.86
N ASN A 118 -2.36 38.01 -27.54
CA ASN A 118 -2.37 37.87 -28.99
C ASN A 118 -2.72 36.44 -29.42
N MET A 119 -3.72 36.33 -30.30
CA MET A 119 -4.02 35.03 -30.95
C MET A 119 -2.87 34.60 -31.87
N ARG A 120 -2.43 33.37 -31.75
CA ARG A 120 -1.35 32.78 -32.58
C ARG A 120 -1.82 31.64 -33.45
N GLU A 121 -2.69 30.79 -32.95
CA GLU A 121 -3.10 29.57 -33.62
C GLU A 121 -4.52 29.21 -33.23
N VAL A 122 -5.35 28.87 -34.21
CA VAL A 122 -6.69 28.31 -34.02
C VAL A 122 -6.50 26.79 -33.94
N ILE A 123 -6.80 26.19 -32.80
CA ILE A 123 -6.65 24.76 -32.58
C ILE A 123 -7.94 24.00 -32.83
N GLY A 124 -9.08 24.62 -32.54
CA GLY A 124 -10.42 24.07 -32.70
C GLY A 124 -11.46 25.13 -32.98
N GLN A 125 -12.75 24.78 -32.97
CA GLN A 125 -13.83 25.71 -33.29
C GLN A 125 -13.86 26.87 -32.28
N ASP A 126 -13.69 26.63 -31.00
CA ASP A 126 -13.72 27.61 -29.91
C ASP A 126 -12.43 27.52 -29.07
N ALA A 127 -11.32 27.02 -29.65
CA ALA A 127 -10.06 26.75 -28.97
C ALA A 127 -8.87 27.43 -29.68
N TYR A 128 -8.04 28.09 -28.88
CA TYR A 128 -6.95 28.94 -29.34
C TYR A 128 -5.67 28.73 -28.55
N ARG A 129 -4.54 28.85 -29.24
CA ARG A 129 -3.26 29.08 -28.61
C ARG A 129 -2.91 30.54 -28.72
N VAL A 130 -2.81 31.22 -27.59
CA VAL A 130 -2.53 32.65 -27.50
C VAL A 130 -1.15 32.86 -26.81
N ASN A 131 -0.59 34.04 -27.01
CA ASN A 131 0.61 34.45 -26.27
C ASN A 131 0.40 35.74 -25.52
N THR A 132 1.11 35.84 -24.38
CA THR A 132 1.23 37.10 -23.63
C THR A 132 2.08 38.12 -24.40
N THR A 133 1.80 39.41 -24.21
CA THR A 133 2.59 40.54 -24.67
C THR A 133 3.35 41.17 -23.47
N PRO A 134 4.20 42.15 -23.68
CA PRO A 134 4.81 42.91 -22.58
C PRO A 134 3.80 43.60 -21.65
N ASP A 135 2.60 43.92 -22.17
CA ASP A 135 1.54 44.56 -21.41
C ASP A 135 0.58 43.54 -20.71
N SER A 136 0.71 42.27 -21.04
CA SER A 136 -0.08 41.21 -20.40
C SER A 136 0.38 40.90 -18.96
N PRO A 137 -0.52 40.47 -18.07
CA PRO A 137 -0.11 39.75 -16.86
C PRO A 137 0.72 38.52 -17.23
N ASN A 138 1.46 37.94 -16.26
CA ASN A 138 2.17 36.68 -16.54
C ASN A 138 1.17 35.55 -16.89
N PRO A 139 1.61 34.49 -17.63
CA PRO A 139 0.72 33.46 -18.13
C PRO A 139 -0.13 32.78 -17.06
N ILE A 140 0.42 32.56 -15.85
CA ILE A 140 -0.31 31.94 -14.75
C ILE A 140 -1.41 32.85 -14.23
N LYS A 141 -1.14 34.17 -14.09
CA LYS A 141 -2.18 35.14 -13.70
C LYS A 141 -3.27 35.27 -14.77
N CYS A 142 -2.90 35.23 -16.05
CA CYS A 142 -3.89 35.20 -17.14
C CYS A 142 -4.79 33.96 -17.04
N ALA A 143 -4.20 32.78 -16.83
CA ALA A 143 -4.97 31.55 -16.70
C ALA A 143 -5.94 31.59 -15.50
N ILE A 144 -5.48 32.05 -14.34
CA ILE A 144 -6.32 32.20 -13.13
C ILE A 144 -7.49 33.18 -13.41
N THR A 145 -7.20 34.32 -14.06
CA THR A 145 -8.23 35.30 -14.38
C THR A 145 -9.26 34.75 -15.36
N LEU A 146 -8.78 34.06 -16.40
CA LEU A 146 -9.66 33.46 -17.43
C LEU A 146 -10.52 32.33 -16.84
N GLN A 147 -9.94 31.47 -15.98
CA GLN A 147 -10.71 30.41 -15.33
C GLN A 147 -11.84 30.92 -14.42
N ALA A 148 -11.76 32.15 -13.95
CA ALA A 148 -12.85 32.81 -13.22
C ALA A 148 -13.97 33.34 -14.12
N ASN A 149 -13.78 33.41 -15.44
CA ASN A 149 -14.76 33.88 -16.39
C ASN A 149 -15.68 32.72 -16.82
N PRO A 150 -17.03 32.86 -16.66
CA PRO A 150 -17.98 31.77 -16.99
C PRO A 150 -18.04 31.42 -18.48
N LEU A 151 -17.52 32.27 -19.37
CA LEU A 151 -17.44 32.02 -20.81
C LEU A 151 -16.20 31.22 -21.22
N ILE A 152 -15.31 30.92 -20.28
CA ILE A 152 -14.11 30.10 -20.51
C ILE A 152 -14.38 28.70 -20.06
N ALA A 153 -14.18 27.72 -20.92
CA ALA A 153 -14.22 26.29 -20.60
C ALA A 153 -12.86 25.79 -20.05
N VAL A 154 -11.77 26.22 -20.71
CA VAL A 154 -10.38 25.86 -20.32
C VAL A 154 -9.48 27.08 -20.50
N ALA A 155 -8.59 27.33 -19.56
CA ALA A 155 -7.49 28.28 -19.72
C ALA A 155 -6.25 27.74 -18.98
N GLU A 156 -5.23 27.34 -19.73
CA GLU A 156 -4.05 26.67 -19.17
C GLU A 156 -2.78 27.33 -19.71
N PRO A 157 -1.81 27.69 -18.84
CA PRO A 157 -0.50 28.17 -19.28
C PRO A 157 0.31 27.01 -19.87
N GLU A 158 1.03 27.27 -20.94
CA GLU A 158 2.00 26.32 -21.48
C GLU A 158 3.27 26.35 -20.65
N PHE A 159 3.71 25.20 -20.17
CA PHE A 159 4.94 25.05 -19.45
C PHE A 159 5.99 24.29 -20.26
N MET A 160 7.23 24.63 -20.00
CA MET A 160 8.40 23.87 -20.41
C MET A 160 9.11 23.35 -19.19
N THR A 161 9.49 22.07 -19.25
CA THR A 161 10.32 21.42 -18.23
C THR A 161 11.34 20.52 -18.93
N LYS A 162 12.39 20.14 -18.21
CA LYS A 162 13.28 19.08 -18.72
C LYS A 162 12.55 17.75 -18.64
N PRO A 163 12.58 16.92 -19.71
CA PRO A 163 12.15 15.56 -19.54
C PRO A 163 13.08 14.89 -18.53
N VAL A 164 12.54 14.45 -17.41
CA VAL A 164 13.27 13.58 -16.51
C VAL A 164 13.34 12.23 -17.22
N THR A 165 14.49 11.89 -17.74
CA THR A 165 14.78 10.49 -18.04
C THR A 165 14.91 9.84 -16.67
N ASN A 166 13.90 9.10 -16.24
CA ASN A 166 13.99 8.25 -15.07
C ASN A 166 15.06 7.20 -15.34
N TYR A 167 16.31 7.57 -15.11
CA TYR A 167 17.41 6.63 -15.09
C TYR A 167 17.35 5.95 -13.74
N PHE A 168 16.80 4.74 -13.68
CA PHE A 168 16.91 3.92 -12.50
C PHE A 168 18.40 3.67 -12.23
N ALA A 169 18.92 4.27 -11.16
CA ALA A 169 20.27 3.99 -10.71
C ALA A 169 20.21 2.90 -9.63
N MET A 170 20.95 1.81 -9.85
CA MET A 170 21.11 0.81 -8.80
C MET A 170 21.68 1.46 -7.55
N PRO A 171 21.12 1.17 -6.36
CA PRO A 171 21.66 1.68 -5.12
C PRO A 171 23.12 1.32 -4.93
N SER A 172 23.86 2.19 -4.29
CA SER A 172 25.27 2.00 -3.98
C SER A 172 25.52 2.41 -2.52
N GLY A 173 26.67 2.01 -1.98
CA GLY A 173 27.09 2.35 -0.64
C GLY A 173 28.03 1.29 -0.07
N PRO A 174 28.76 1.58 1.02
CA PRO A 174 29.82 0.71 1.53
C PRO A 174 29.31 -0.68 1.96
N TYR A 175 28.08 -0.78 2.43
CA TYR A 175 27.54 -2.05 2.91
C TYR A 175 26.64 -2.77 1.87
N PHE A 176 26.31 -2.16 0.75
CA PHE A 176 25.50 -2.82 -0.27
C PHE A 176 26.12 -4.13 -0.80
N PRO A 177 27.42 -4.20 -1.09
CA PRO A 177 28.07 -5.45 -1.51
C PRO A 177 28.02 -6.57 -0.47
N THR A 178 27.72 -6.28 0.79
CA THR A 178 27.62 -7.30 1.86
C THR A 178 26.23 -7.92 1.96
N GLN A 179 25.25 -7.38 1.26
CA GLN A 179 23.87 -7.88 1.26
C GLN A 179 23.67 -9.05 0.28
N TRP A 180 24.44 -10.13 0.50
CA TRP A 180 24.43 -11.32 -0.36
C TRP A 180 23.03 -11.94 -0.52
N HIS A 181 22.11 -11.74 0.41
CA HIS A 181 20.74 -12.23 0.33
C HIS A 181 19.91 -11.53 -0.77
N LEU A 182 20.31 -10.32 -1.19
CA LEU A 182 19.75 -9.60 -2.31
C LEU A 182 20.40 -10.01 -3.63
N GLU A 183 21.76 -10.11 -3.63
CA GLU A 183 22.57 -10.54 -4.77
C GLU A 183 23.83 -11.27 -4.28
N ASN A 184 23.95 -12.59 -4.51
CA ASN A 184 25.11 -13.39 -4.14
C ASN A 184 26.08 -13.56 -5.30
N LYS A 185 27.16 -12.79 -5.30
CA LYS A 185 28.21 -12.83 -6.33
C LYS A 185 29.17 -14.01 -6.19
N GLY A 186 29.10 -14.77 -5.11
CA GLY A 186 30.05 -15.87 -4.83
C GLY A 186 31.44 -15.38 -4.44
N THR A 187 31.56 -14.16 -3.94
CA THR A 187 32.81 -13.52 -3.54
C THR A 187 32.89 -13.34 -2.02
N GLN A 188 34.10 -13.12 -1.50
CA GLN A 188 34.27 -12.73 -0.10
C GLN A 188 33.60 -11.38 0.18
N ILE A 189 33.06 -11.22 1.38
CA ILE A 189 32.46 -9.97 1.87
C ILE A 189 33.00 -9.61 3.27
N PRO A 190 33.13 -8.33 3.62
CA PRO A 190 33.49 -7.92 4.97
C PRO A 190 32.39 -8.26 5.97
N VAL A 191 32.78 -8.53 7.22
CA VAL A 191 31.88 -8.66 8.36
C VAL A 191 31.76 -7.29 9.02
N ILE A 192 30.57 -6.71 9.05
CA ILE A 192 30.40 -5.31 9.53
C ILE A 192 30.69 -5.18 11.02
N ASP A 193 30.29 -6.17 11.80
CA ASP A 193 30.37 -6.14 13.26
C ASP A 193 31.75 -6.49 13.83
N LEU A 194 32.68 -6.93 12.98
CA LEU A 194 34.01 -7.41 13.38
C LEU A 194 35.06 -6.79 12.46
N GLU A 195 35.76 -5.75 12.94
CA GLU A 195 36.86 -5.13 12.22
C GLU A 195 37.85 -6.14 11.66
N ASN A 196 38.27 -5.93 10.41
CA ASN A 196 39.22 -6.77 9.68
C ASN A 196 38.81 -8.24 9.49
N SER A 197 37.53 -8.55 9.71
CA SER A 197 37.00 -9.91 9.51
C SER A 197 36.27 -9.96 8.14
N VAL A 198 36.40 -11.11 7.48
CA VAL A 198 35.73 -11.37 6.18
C VAL A 198 35.12 -12.77 6.19
N TYR A 199 33.96 -12.90 5.58
CA TYR A 199 33.47 -14.18 5.10
C TYR A 199 34.18 -14.52 3.80
N SER A 200 34.90 -15.64 3.73
CA SER A 200 35.60 -16.05 2.51
C SER A 200 34.62 -16.46 1.39
N ALA A 201 35.06 -16.45 0.14
CA ALA A 201 34.28 -16.90 -1.01
C ALA A 201 33.73 -18.34 -0.88
N ALA A 202 34.38 -19.19 -0.12
CA ALA A 202 33.93 -20.57 0.16
C ALA A 202 32.58 -20.64 0.90
N HIS A 203 32.15 -19.56 1.54
CA HIS A 203 30.85 -19.48 2.23
C HIS A 203 29.70 -19.10 1.29
N PHE A 204 29.98 -18.85 0.01
CA PHE A 204 29.00 -18.35 -0.93
C PHE A 204 28.94 -19.17 -2.20
N ARG A 205 27.74 -19.49 -2.64
CA ARG A 205 27.45 -20.02 -3.95
C ARG A 205 26.84 -18.91 -4.80
N ARG A 206 27.50 -18.53 -5.89
CA ARG A 206 26.97 -17.50 -6.78
C ARG A 206 25.52 -17.80 -7.19
N GLY A 207 24.64 -16.83 -7.01
CA GLY A 207 23.22 -16.93 -7.32
C GLY A 207 22.37 -17.62 -6.25
N ALA A 208 22.95 -18.00 -5.09
CA ALA A 208 22.21 -18.46 -3.93
C ALA A 208 21.66 -17.25 -3.13
N ASP A 209 20.71 -16.53 -3.71
CA ASP A 209 20.11 -15.31 -3.23
C ASP A 209 18.64 -15.21 -3.66
N ALA A 210 17.95 -14.14 -3.30
CA ALA A 210 16.54 -13.93 -3.65
C ALA A 210 16.31 -13.21 -4.99
N LYS A 211 17.33 -12.89 -5.79
CA LYS A 211 17.22 -12.18 -7.07
C LYS A 211 16.56 -10.81 -6.95
N VAL A 212 16.83 -10.09 -5.88
CA VAL A 212 16.16 -8.81 -5.60
C VAL A 212 16.72 -7.71 -6.49
N THR A 213 18.03 -7.66 -6.70
CA THR A 213 18.67 -6.65 -7.55
C THR A 213 18.22 -6.77 -9.00
N GLU A 214 18.09 -7.99 -9.49
CA GLU A 214 17.57 -8.24 -10.84
C GLU A 214 16.07 -7.87 -10.96
N ALA A 215 15.30 -8.02 -9.88
CA ALA A 215 13.91 -7.58 -9.85
C ALA A 215 13.80 -6.04 -9.86
N TRP A 216 14.67 -5.33 -9.14
CA TRP A 216 14.74 -3.87 -9.19
C TRP A 216 15.11 -3.36 -10.59
N ASP A 217 16.10 -4.00 -11.23
CA ASP A 217 16.50 -3.67 -12.61
C ASP A 217 15.35 -3.90 -13.60
N PHE A 218 14.63 -5.01 -13.48
CA PHE A 218 13.45 -5.28 -14.30
C PHE A 218 12.33 -4.25 -14.09
N LEU A 219 12.06 -3.86 -12.84
CA LEU A 219 11.04 -2.86 -12.48
C LEU A 219 11.47 -1.43 -12.82
N GLN A 220 12.77 -1.19 -12.97
CA GLN A 220 13.37 0.16 -12.99
C GLN A 220 12.91 1.00 -11.76
N SER A 221 12.81 0.35 -10.59
CA SER A 221 12.30 0.92 -9.35
C SER A 221 12.64 0.04 -8.15
N LEU A 222 12.75 0.65 -6.97
CA LEU A 222 12.98 -0.03 -5.68
C LEU A 222 11.67 -0.39 -4.95
N GLY A 223 10.52 -0.32 -5.64
CA GLY A 223 9.21 -0.62 -5.10
C GLY A 223 8.20 0.50 -5.38
N ASN A 224 7.15 0.56 -4.56
CA ASN A 224 6.07 1.55 -4.71
C ASN A 224 5.79 2.25 -3.37
N PRO A 225 5.95 3.59 -3.29
CA PRO A 225 5.76 4.35 -2.06
C PRO A 225 4.31 4.36 -1.54
N ASN A 226 3.37 3.89 -2.33
CA ASN A 226 1.97 3.75 -1.90
C ASN A 226 1.64 2.39 -1.28
N LEU A 227 2.58 1.44 -1.28
CA LEU A 227 2.42 0.15 -0.61
C LEU A 227 2.88 0.24 0.84
N LYS A 228 2.12 -0.43 1.72
CA LYS A 228 2.38 -0.50 3.16
C LYS A 228 2.62 -1.94 3.59
N ILE A 229 3.77 -2.18 4.21
CA ILE A 229 4.11 -3.45 4.84
C ILE A 229 3.92 -3.29 6.35
N ALA A 230 3.01 -4.06 6.96
CA ALA A 230 2.98 -4.18 8.41
C ALA A 230 4.05 -5.16 8.87
N VAL A 231 4.88 -4.74 9.81
CA VAL A 231 5.83 -5.62 10.49
C VAL A 231 5.35 -5.79 11.93
N ILE A 232 5.04 -7.04 12.30
CA ILE A 232 4.59 -7.41 13.65
C ILE A 232 5.77 -8.08 14.35
N ASP A 233 6.30 -7.42 15.39
CA ASP A 233 7.53 -7.89 16.08
C ASP A 233 7.64 -7.34 17.52
N THR A 234 8.74 -7.62 18.21
CA THR A 234 8.94 -7.33 19.63
C THR A 234 9.16 -5.87 19.99
N GLY A 235 9.49 -5.01 19.03
CA GLY A 235 9.70 -3.58 19.22
C GLY A 235 10.59 -2.99 18.13
N PHE A 236 10.59 -1.66 18.03
CA PHE A 236 11.23 -0.95 16.91
C PHE A 236 11.89 0.33 17.38
N ASP A 237 13.04 0.63 16.84
CA ASP A 237 13.64 1.97 16.87
C ASP A 237 13.14 2.78 15.68
N THR A 238 12.14 3.62 15.91
CA THR A 238 11.50 4.45 14.88
C THR A 238 12.40 5.57 14.36
N GLU A 239 13.43 5.93 15.12
CA GLU A 239 14.40 6.98 14.75
C GLU A 239 15.56 6.42 13.91
N HIS A 240 15.70 5.09 13.84
CA HIS A 240 16.72 4.50 12.98
C HIS A 240 16.55 4.97 11.52
N PRO A 241 17.62 5.47 10.85
CA PRO A 241 17.52 6.01 9.49
C PRO A 241 16.82 5.11 8.50
N LYS A 242 16.95 3.79 8.64
CA LYS A 242 16.31 2.80 7.76
C LYS A 242 14.78 2.72 7.92
N LEU A 243 14.26 3.04 9.09
CA LEU A 243 12.83 3.05 9.37
C LEU A 243 12.21 4.43 9.27
N ARG A 244 12.99 5.47 9.55
CA ARG A 244 12.57 6.86 9.42
C ARG A 244 12.55 7.31 7.95
N GLY A 245 13.61 6.95 7.18
CA GLY A 245 13.85 7.51 5.86
C GLY A 245 13.87 9.03 5.93
N ASN A 246 13.43 9.72 4.89
CA ASN A 246 13.26 11.18 4.86
C ASN A 246 11.94 11.64 5.52
N GLY A 247 11.50 10.95 6.60
CA GLY A 247 10.24 11.25 7.28
C GLY A 247 8.99 10.68 6.61
N THR A 248 9.12 10.05 5.45
CA THR A 248 7.97 9.53 4.67
C THR A 248 7.77 8.03 4.80
N LYS A 249 8.73 7.30 5.36
CA LYS A 249 8.76 5.84 5.44
C LYS A 249 7.75 5.26 6.41
N LEU A 250 7.74 5.79 7.63
CA LEU A 250 6.85 5.33 8.69
C LEU A 250 5.43 5.87 8.50
N ARG A 251 4.42 5.01 8.54
CA ARG A 251 3.01 5.41 8.35
C ARG A 251 2.17 5.32 9.60
N ASN A 252 2.45 4.35 10.45
CA ASN A 252 1.76 4.18 11.71
C ASN A 252 2.57 3.31 12.65
N VAL A 253 2.39 3.49 13.94
CA VAL A 253 2.95 2.65 15.00
C VAL A 253 1.85 2.25 15.96
N PHE A 254 1.93 1.02 16.48
CA PHE A 254 0.93 0.51 17.42
C PHE A 254 1.53 -0.56 18.33
N ASN A 255 1.38 -0.40 19.63
CA ASN A 255 1.66 -1.44 20.61
C ASN A 255 0.38 -2.22 20.89
N ALA A 256 0.34 -3.46 20.45
CA ALA A 256 -0.86 -4.30 20.54
C ALA A 256 -1.15 -4.77 21.98
N VAL A 257 -0.17 -4.75 22.87
CA VAL A 257 -0.28 -5.19 24.26
C VAL A 257 -0.97 -4.12 25.11
N ASN A 258 -0.50 -2.88 25.06
CA ASN A 258 -0.99 -1.78 25.88
C ASN A 258 -1.84 -0.76 25.11
N ARG A 259 -2.01 -0.95 23.80
CA ARG A 259 -2.82 -0.11 22.88
C ARG A 259 -2.33 1.33 22.76
N SER A 260 -1.04 1.54 22.93
CA SER A 260 -0.39 2.84 22.81
C SER A 260 0.34 3.00 21.46
N ALA A 261 0.93 4.17 21.25
CA ALA A 261 1.87 4.43 20.15
C ALA A 261 3.32 4.10 20.50
N ASP A 262 3.61 3.66 21.72
CA ASP A 262 4.95 3.29 22.14
C ASP A 262 5.32 1.91 21.61
N VAL A 263 6.11 1.88 20.57
CA VAL A 263 6.66 0.67 19.96
C VAL A 263 8.15 0.52 20.24
N SER A 264 8.70 1.30 21.17
CA SER A 264 10.12 1.32 21.48
C SER A 264 10.66 -0.10 21.79
N PRO A 265 11.92 -0.40 21.45
CA PRO A 265 12.48 -1.75 21.57
C PRO A 265 12.96 -2.06 22.99
N TRP A 266 12.70 -1.18 23.96
CA TRP A 266 13.15 -1.37 25.33
C TRP A 266 12.44 -2.52 26.05
N TYR A 267 13.19 -3.26 26.84
CA TYR A 267 12.65 -4.16 27.84
C TYR A 267 13.43 -4.03 29.16
N GLN A 268 12.79 -4.38 30.27
CA GLN A 268 13.43 -4.44 31.56
C GLN A 268 13.65 -5.92 31.96
N ALA A 269 14.88 -6.29 32.24
CA ALA A 269 15.21 -7.62 32.72
C ALA A 269 14.76 -7.82 34.18
N GLN A 270 14.74 -9.06 34.64
CA GLN A 270 14.30 -9.40 36.01
C GLN A 270 15.17 -8.79 37.12
N ASP A 271 16.43 -8.51 36.81
CA ASP A 271 17.38 -7.84 37.73
C ASP A 271 17.23 -6.31 37.74
N GLY A 272 16.29 -5.78 36.99
CA GLY A 272 16.00 -4.36 36.86
C GLY A 272 16.85 -3.64 35.81
N SER A 273 17.79 -4.31 35.16
CA SER A 273 18.57 -3.70 34.06
C SER A 273 17.74 -3.50 32.82
N TRP A 274 18.07 -2.47 32.03
CA TRP A 274 17.46 -2.22 30.74
C TRP A 274 18.22 -2.95 29.64
N GLY A 275 17.48 -3.48 28.68
CA GLY A 275 17.98 -4.06 27.45
C GLY A 275 17.18 -3.61 26.24
N VAL A 276 17.64 -3.99 25.06
CA VAL A 276 17.05 -3.60 23.77
C VAL A 276 16.74 -4.83 22.94
N PHE A 277 15.54 -4.91 22.42
CA PHE A 277 15.16 -5.87 21.38
C PHE A 277 15.45 -5.27 19.99
N ASP A 278 16.54 -5.64 19.37
CA ASP A 278 16.93 -5.19 18.02
C ASP A 278 16.16 -5.90 16.90
N HIS A 279 15.56 -7.03 17.20
CA HIS A 279 14.96 -7.98 16.25
C HIS A 279 13.91 -7.34 15.33
N GLY A 280 12.96 -6.59 15.86
CA GLY A 280 11.91 -5.96 15.04
C GLY A 280 12.46 -4.87 14.12
N THR A 281 13.42 -4.07 14.60
CA THR A 281 14.13 -3.07 13.77
C THR A 281 14.81 -3.73 12.58
N SER A 282 15.52 -4.85 12.85
CA SER A 282 16.20 -5.64 11.83
C SER A 282 15.21 -6.25 10.83
N CYS A 283 14.11 -6.85 11.29
CA CYS A 283 13.07 -7.40 10.42
C CYS A 283 12.44 -6.32 9.51
N ALA A 284 12.12 -5.15 10.07
CA ALA A 284 11.52 -4.06 9.29
C ALA A 284 12.51 -3.50 8.24
N ALA A 285 13.79 -3.44 8.58
CA ALA A 285 14.84 -3.03 7.66
C ALA A 285 15.08 -4.03 6.53
N VAL A 286 15.00 -5.35 6.79
CA VAL A 286 15.09 -6.39 5.74
C VAL A 286 13.92 -6.27 4.76
N ALA A 287 12.69 -6.02 5.25
CA ALA A 287 11.53 -5.88 4.37
C ALA A 287 11.61 -4.64 3.50
N ALA A 288 11.91 -3.49 4.11
CA ALA A 288 11.71 -2.19 3.48
C ALA A 288 12.70 -1.11 3.95
N GLY A 289 13.88 -1.44 4.44
CA GLY A 289 14.88 -0.44 4.86
C GLY A 289 15.13 0.61 3.79
N ALA A 290 15.04 1.89 4.17
CA ALA A 290 15.12 3.03 3.25
C ALA A 290 16.49 3.15 2.58
N VAL A 291 16.52 3.79 1.43
CA VAL A 291 17.79 4.20 0.77
C VAL A 291 18.47 5.27 1.60
N ASP A 292 19.77 5.11 1.85
CA ASP A 292 20.66 6.10 2.45
C ASP A 292 22.12 5.86 2.03
N HIS A 293 23.03 6.64 2.57
CA HIS A 293 24.47 6.55 2.23
C HIS A 293 25.14 5.28 2.75
N SER A 294 24.55 4.51 3.68
CA SER A 294 25.11 3.25 4.18
C SER A 294 25.10 2.16 3.11
N GLY A 295 24.13 2.21 2.21
CA GLY A 295 23.91 1.17 1.21
C GLY A 295 23.25 -0.09 1.77
N VAL A 296 22.83 -0.12 3.04
CA VAL A 296 21.97 -1.19 3.55
C VAL A 296 20.53 -0.91 3.14
N LEU A 297 19.88 -1.86 2.50
CA LEU A 297 18.54 -1.70 1.91
C LEU A 297 17.63 -2.85 2.31
N GLY A 298 16.34 -2.58 2.40
CA GLY A 298 15.34 -3.64 2.41
C GLY A 298 15.08 -4.19 1.00
N ALA A 299 14.30 -5.26 0.90
CA ALA A 299 13.94 -5.81 -0.42
C ALA A 299 13.01 -4.87 -1.22
N ALA A 300 12.20 -4.04 -0.55
CA ALA A 300 11.35 -3.03 -1.16
C ALA A 300 11.58 -1.65 -0.52
N PRO A 301 12.72 -0.99 -0.79
CA PRO A 301 13.13 0.22 -0.08
C PRO A 301 12.16 1.40 -0.20
N GLU A 302 11.39 1.52 -1.26
CA GLU A 302 10.40 2.59 -1.43
C GLU A 302 9.07 2.32 -0.73
N SER A 303 8.77 1.06 -0.38
CA SER A 303 7.54 0.73 0.35
C SER A 303 7.56 1.31 1.75
N ARG A 304 6.39 1.67 2.27
CA ARG A 304 6.20 2.24 3.60
C ARG A 304 5.97 1.15 4.64
N VAL A 305 6.22 1.46 5.91
CA VAL A 305 6.04 0.52 7.00
C VAL A 305 4.98 0.97 8.01
N VAL A 306 4.25 -0.02 8.54
CA VAL A 306 3.39 0.09 9.71
C VAL A 306 3.99 -0.83 10.77
N LEU A 307 4.47 -0.29 11.87
CA LEU A 307 5.20 -1.04 12.90
C LEU A 307 4.26 -1.41 14.04
N ILE A 308 4.13 -2.70 14.32
CA ILE A 308 3.20 -3.23 15.32
C ILE A 308 3.99 -4.03 16.35
N LYS A 309 4.13 -3.46 17.55
CA LYS A 309 4.79 -4.13 18.67
C LYS A 309 3.86 -5.19 19.28
N LEU A 310 4.37 -6.42 19.37
CA LEU A 310 3.71 -7.57 19.98
C LEU A 310 4.76 -8.39 20.75
N ASP A 311 5.17 -7.88 21.90
CA ASP A 311 6.19 -8.49 22.77
C ASP A 311 5.58 -9.44 23.84
N VAL A 312 4.24 -9.51 23.90
CA VAL A 312 3.49 -10.47 24.72
C VAL A 312 2.43 -11.16 23.88
N LEU A 313 2.43 -12.48 23.84
CA LEU A 313 1.49 -13.29 23.08
C LEU A 313 0.27 -13.65 23.92
N SER A 314 -0.77 -12.81 23.89
CA SER A 314 -2.13 -13.14 24.34
C SER A 314 -3.08 -13.07 23.16
N ASP A 315 -4.20 -13.77 23.22
CA ASP A 315 -5.20 -13.75 22.16
C ASP A 315 -5.66 -12.34 21.83
N ASP A 316 -5.91 -11.49 22.85
CA ASP A 316 -6.32 -10.10 22.67
C ASP A 316 -5.23 -9.29 21.94
N ALA A 317 -3.97 -9.39 22.39
CA ALA A 317 -2.87 -8.65 21.76
C ALA A 317 -2.64 -9.10 20.31
N ILE A 318 -2.69 -10.41 20.04
CA ILE A 318 -2.55 -10.97 18.70
C ILE A 318 -3.68 -10.47 17.78
N VAL A 319 -4.92 -10.57 18.24
CA VAL A 319 -6.08 -10.08 17.49
C VAL A 319 -5.97 -8.60 17.20
N LYS A 320 -5.56 -7.79 18.19
CA LYS A 320 -5.36 -6.34 18.01
C LYS A 320 -4.25 -6.01 17.03
N ALA A 321 -3.15 -6.77 17.01
CA ALA A 321 -2.09 -6.59 16.03
C ALA A 321 -2.61 -6.78 14.59
N PHE A 322 -3.30 -7.88 14.33
CA PHE A 322 -3.84 -8.18 13.00
C PHE A 322 -5.00 -7.24 12.60
N GLU A 323 -5.90 -6.91 13.53
CA GLU A 323 -6.96 -5.92 13.28
C GLU A 323 -6.40 -4.53 12.98
N HIS A 324 -5.35 -4.10 13.70
CA HIS A 324 -4.70 -2.81 13.43
C HIS A 324 -4.10 -2.77 12.03
N ALA A 325 -3.44 -3.84 11.58
CA ALA A 325 -2.94 -3.95 10.21
C ALA A 325 -4.07 -3.80 9.17
N LEU A 326 -5.19 -4.51 9.38
CA LEU A 326 -6.37 -4.41 8.50
C LEU A 326 -6.95 -3.00 8.45
N LEU A 327 -7.13 -2.36 9.61
CA LEU A 327 -7.75 -1.03 9.73
C LEU A 327 -6.88 0.08 9.12
N ASN A 328 -5.56 -0.08 9.13
CA ASN A 328 -4.62 0.86 8.51
C ASN A 328 -4.40 0.60 7.02
N GLY A 329 -5.14 -0.35 6.45
CA GLY A 329 -5.13 -0.63 5.03
C GLY A 329 -3.74 -1.03 4.54
N VAL A 330 -3.05 -1.93 5.27
CA VAL A 330 -1.77 -2.46 4.84
C VAL A 330 -1.95 -3.39 3.65
N ASP A 331 -0.93 -3.48 2.82
CA ASP A 331 -0.95 -4.32 1.63
C ASP A 331 -0.36 -5.72 1.92
N ILE A 332 0.54 -5.83 2.91
CA ILE A 332 1.28 -7.05 3.24
C ILE A 332 1.52 -7.08 4.75
N ILE A 333 1.56 -8.28 5.35
CA ILE A 333 1.98 -8.49 6.74
C ILE A 333 3.19 -9.40 6.77
N SER A 334 4.24 -8.98 7.51
CA SER A 334 5.40 -9.77 7.91
C SER A 334 5.36 -9.98 9.42
N CYS A 335 5.40 -11.23 9.88
CA CYS A 335 5.40 -11.57 11.31
C CYS A 335 6.47 -12.61 11.61
N SER A 336 7.52 -12.18 12.32
CA SER A 336 8.68 -13.01 12.63
C SER A 336 8.71 -13.52 14.07
N ILE A 337 7.55 -13.61 14.71
CA ILE A 337 7.37 -14.09 16.07
C ILE A 337 6.41 -15.29 16.12
N GLY A 338 6.52 -16.09 17.15
CA GLY A 338 5.68 -17.26 17.39
C GLY A 338 5.78 -17.75 18.83
N PHE A 339 5.00 -18.75 19.17
CA PHE A 339 5.02 -19.33 20.53
C PHE A 339 6.29 -20.15 20.76
N PRO A 340 6.88 -20.08 21.97
CA PRO A 340 8.10 -20.83 22.29
C PRO A 340 7.88 -22.36 22.31
N LYS A 341 6.62 -22.79 22.44
CA LYS A 341 6.18 -24.19 22.37
C LYS A 341 4.97 -24.30 21.46
N PRO A 342 4.69 -25.48 20.86
CA PRO A 342 3.47 -25.68 20.08
C PRO A 342 2.24 -25.40 20.92
N VAL A 343 1.47 -24.40 20.52
CA VAL A 343 0.19 -24.04 21.12
C VAL A 343 -0.84 -23.90 20.00
N PRO A 344 -1.94 -24.63 20.01
CA PRO A 344 -3.01 -24.42 19.04
C PRO A 344 -3.55 -23.00 19.12
N LEU A 345 -3.81 -22.39 17.97
CA LEU A 345 -4.44 -21.08 17.93
C LEU A 345 -5.90 -21.19 18.43
N SER A 346 -6.29 -20.21 19.23
CA SER A 346 -7.71 -20.08 19.60
C SER A 346 -8.56 -19.80 18.35
N THR A 347 -9.83 -20.13 18.43
CA THR A 347 -10.78 -19.84 17.33
C THR A 347 -10.86 -18.35 17.03
N TRP A 348 -10.72 -17.49 18.03
CA TRP A 348 -10.74 -16.03 17.86
C TRP A 348 -9.55 -15.54 17.03
N VAL A 349 -8.34 -15.97 17.38
CA VAL A 349 -7.11 -15.64 16.63
C VAL A 349 -7.20 -16.19 15.21
N SER A 350 -7.56 -17.46 15.04
CA SER A 350 -7.67 -18.10 13.72
C SER A 350 -8.67 -17.40 12.81
N ASN A 351 -9.85 -17.03 13.34
CA ASN A 351 -10.86 -16.28 12.58
C ASN A 351 -10.37 -14.87 12.22
N THR A 352 -9.60 -14.23 13.09
CA THR A 352 -9.03 -12.91 12.81
C THR A 352 -8.00 -12.98 11.69
N ILE A 353 -7.09 -13.96 11.69
CA ILE A 353 -6.14 -14.19 10.60
C ILE A 353 -6.88 -14.43 9.29
N THR A 354 -7.90 -15.29 9.31
CA THR A 354 -8.73 -15.56 8.12
C THR A 354 -9.42 -14.29 7.60
N LYS A 355 -9.99 -13.47 8.49
CA LYS A 355 -10.62 -12.19 8.13
C LYS A 355 -9.63 -11.26 7.45
N VAL A 356 -8.44 -11.07 8.03
CA VAL A 356 -7.39 -10.19 7.50
C VAL A 356 -6.91 -10.69 6.13
N ALA A 357 -6.61 -11.98 6.01
CA ALA A 357 -6.15 -12.59 4.77
C ALA A 357 -7.16 -12.48 3.62
N ARG A 358 -8.46 -12.37 3.90
CA ARG A 358 -9.51 -12.36 2.87
C ARG A 358 -10.15 -11.01 2.62
N GLN A 359 -10.25 -10.14 3.64
CA GLN A 359 -11.03 -8.89 3.54
C GLN A 359 -10.19 -7.65 3.29
N GLY A 360 -8.89 -7.67 3.56
CA GLY A 360 -8.02 -6.53 3.32
C GLY A 360 -7.88 -6.20 1.84
N ARG A 361 -7.25 -5.06 1.53
CA ARG A 361 -7.02 -4.58 0.16
C ARG A 361 -8.30 -4.60 -0.70
N ASN A 362 -9.40 -4.09 -0.14
CA ASN A 362 -10.70 -4.05 -0.82
C ASN A 362 -11.23 -5.43 -1.28
N GLY A 363 -10.93 -6.49 -0.53
CA GLY A 363 -11.37 -7.85 -0.85
C GLY A 363 -10.36 -8.69 -1.65
N LEU A 364 -9.24 -8.11 -2.09
CA LEU A 364 -8.13 -8.87 -2.70
C LEU A 364 -7.39 -9.72 -1.67
N GLY A 365 -7.56 -9.41 -0.38
CA GLY A 365 -6.89 -10.04 0.75
C GLY A 365 -5.49 -9.48 1.01
N ILE A 366 -5.00 -9.65 2.24
CA ILE A 366 -3.65 -9.29 2.65
C ILE A 366 -2.80 -10.56 2.71
N PRO A 367 -1.73 -10.71 1.91
CA PRO A 367 -0.77 -11.78 2.06
C PRO A 367 -0.06 -11.64 3.41
N ILE A 368 -0.02 -12.73 4.18
CA ILE A 368 0.53 -12.79 5.52
C ILE A 368 1.71 -13.76 5.52
N PHE A 369 2.91 -13.25 5.70
CA PHE A 369 4.14 -14.02 5.78
C PHE A 369 4.50 -14.27 7.25
N ILE A 370 4.73 -15.53 7.60
CA ILE A 370 5.06 -15.94 8.98
C ILE A 370 6.26 -16.86 8.98
N ALA A 371 7.20 -16.59 9.90
CA ALA A 371 8.38 -17.40 10.10
C ALA A 371 8.05 -18.83 10.55
N ALA A 372 8.69 -19.83 9.93
CA ALA A 372 8.46 -21.24 10.26
C ALA A 372 8.84 -21.57 11.72
N GLY A 373 9.80 -20.81 12.27
CA GLY A 373 10.36 -21.03 13.60
C GLY A 373 11.75 -21.64 13.57
N ASN A 374 12.48 -21.52 14.69
CA ASN A 374 13.88 -21.88 14.81
C ASN A 374 14.10 -22.78 16.01
N ALA A 375 14.89 -23.84 15.84
CA ALA A 375 15.46 -24.61 16.93
C ALA A 375 16.64 -23.86 17.55
N ASN A 376 16.79 -23.95 18.87
CA ASN A 376 17.95 -23.46 19.58
C ASN A 376 18.76 -24.65 20.15
N PRO A 377 19.81 -25.08 19.46
CA PRO A 377 20.66 -26.22 19.93
C PRO A 377 21.26 -26.00 21.33
N ALA A 378 21.52 -24.73 21.68
CA ALA A 378 22.08 -24.42 23.00
C ALA A 378 21.10 -24.70 24.16
N SER A 379 19.80 -24.73 23.89
CA SER A 379 18.77 -25.10 24.88
C SER A 379 18.20 -26.51 24.66
N ASN A 380 18.94 -27.41 23.98
CA ASN A 380 18.47 -28.76 23.59
C ASN A 380 17.15 -28.79 22.82
N ASN A 381 16.76 -27.67 22.21
CA ASN A 381 15.61 -27.60 21.36
C ASN A 381 15.96 -28.08 19.94
N GLN A 382 15.24 -29.05 19.44
CA GLN A 382 15.42 -29.60 18.09
C GLN A 382 14.40 -29.03 17.12
N PRO A 383 14.73 -29.01 15.82
CA PRO A 383 13.72 -28.65 14.77
C PRO A 383 12.50 -29.55 14.93
N ARG A 384 11.33 -28.91 14.84
CA ARG A 384 10.04 -29.57 14.98
C ARG A 384 9.10 -29.21 13.83
N LEU A 385 7.98 -29.90 13.76
CA LEU A 385 6.93 -29.52 12.82
C LEU A 385 6.43 -28.11 13.09
N VAL A 386 6.24 -27.39 12.00
CA VAL A 386 5.61 -26.05 12.02
C VAL A 386 4.25 -26.12 12.71
N SER A 387 4.01 -25.21 13.59
CA SER A 387 2.79 -25.08 14.39
C SER A 387 2.32 -23.63 14.48
N ASP A 388 1.31 -23.37 15.28
CA ASP A 388 0.84 -22.04 15.66
C ASP A 388 0.42 -21.18 14.45
N PHE A 389 0.86 -19.93 14.41
CA PHE A 389 0.56 -19.00 13.31
C PHE A 389 1.03 -19.52 11.96
N ALA A 390 2.24 -20.05 11.89
CA ALA A 390 2.86 -20.51 10.65
C ALA A 390 2.16 -21.72 10.02
N ALA A 391 1.41 -22.49 10.83
CA ALA A 391 0.59 -23.62 10.35
C ALA A 391 -0.78 -23.21 9.83
N HIS A 392 -1.21 -21.95 10.01
CA HIS A 392 -2.52 -21.49 9.60
C HIS A 392 -2.67 -21.52 8.05
N PRO A 393 -3.77 -22.03 7.49
CA PRO A 393 -3.90 -22.25 6.03
C PRO A 393 -3.89 -20.99 5.19
N GLU A 394 -4.26 -19.84 5.77
CA GLU A 394 -4.29 -18.56 5.05
C GLU A 394 -2.92 -17.91 4.95
N VAL A 395 -1.91 -18.33 5.75
CA VAL A 395 -0.60 -17.70 5.76
C VAL A 395 0.36 -18.29 4.72
N ILE A 396 1.47 -17.61 4.52
CA ILE A 396 2.63 -18.04 3.73
C ILE A 396 3.75 -18.31 4.75
N CYS A 397 3.95 -19.59 5.08
CA CYS A 397 4.98 -20.02 6.01
C CYS A 397 6.35 -19.99 5.33
N VAL A 398 7.30 -19.23 5.89
CA VAL A 398 8.62 -19.00 5.33
C VAL A 398 9.69 -19.76 6.12
N SER A 399 10.37 -20.69 5.46
CA SER A 399 11.54 -21.41 5.96
C SER A 399 12.84 -20.69 5.55
N ALA A 400 13.99 -21.31 5.81
CA ALA A 400 15.31 -20.70 5.67
C ALA A 400 16.21 -21.48 4.71
N SER A 401 16.94 -20.77 3.84
CA SER A 401 18.08 -21.28 3.06
C SER A 401 19.32 -20.43 3.29
N ASN A 402 20.50 -21.05 3.22
CA ASN A 402 21.76 -20.36 3.42
C ASN A 402 22.41 -19.88 2.11
N SER A 403 23.54 -19.21 2.23
CA SER A 403 24.31 -18.66 1.12
C SER A 403 24.95 -19.72 0.18
N LEU A 404 24.79 -21.00 0.48
CA LEU A 404 25.22 -22.15 -0.34
C LEU A 404 24.06 -22.89 -1.02
N ASP A 405 22.82 -22.37 -0.95
CA ASP A 405 21.59 -23.04 -1.42
C ASP A 405 21.21 -24.31 -0.66
N GLU A 406 21.52 -24.35 0.62
CA GLU A 406 21.17 -25.45 1.51
C GLU A 406 20.06 -25.03 2.48
N HIS A 407 19.27 -26.00 2.95
CA HIS A 407 18.34 -25.78 4.04
C HIS A 407 19.09 -25.45 5.35
N SER A 408 18.68 -24.40 6.05
CA SER A 408 19.21 -24.05 7.36
C SER A 408 18.67 -25.01 8.41
N SER A 409 19.53 -25.84 8.99
CA SER A 409 19.16 -27.00 9.82
C SER A 409 18.35 -26.66 11.08
N TYR A 410 18.42 -25.43 11.56
CA TYR A 410 17.63 -24.96 12.70
C TYR A 410 16.15 -24.72 12.35
N ALA A 411 15.82 -24.52 11.08
CA ALA A 411 14.47 -24.13 10.69
C ALA A 411 13.47 -25.26 10.93
N PHE A 412 12.30 -24.90 11.47
CA PHE A 412 11.20 -25.86 11.60
C PHE A 412 10.69 -26.27 10.22
N TYR A 413 10.11 -27.47 10.13
CA TYR A 413 9.78 -28.14 8.90
C TYR A 413 8.34 -28.66 8.90
N GLY A 414 7.87 -29.15 7.78
CA GLY A 414 6.57 -29.84 7.67
C GLY A 414 5.70 -29.42 6.49
N PRO A 415 4.48 -29.94 6.42
CA PRO A 415 3.58 -29.74 5.29
C PRO A 415 3.07 -28.28 5.17
N ASN A 416 3.29 -27.43 6.14
CA ASN A 416 2.86 -26.03 6.12
C ASN A 416 3.92 -25.08 5.54
N VAL A 417 5.19 -25.50 5.46
CA VAL A 417 6.24 -24.67 4.84
C VAL A 417 5.85 -24.36 3.39
N PHE A 418 5.74 -23.09 3.04
CA PHE A 418 5.33 -22.70 1.70
C PHE A 418 6.54 -22.47 0.77
N LEU A 419 7.52 -21.71 1.23
CA LEU A 419 8.80 -21.46 0.53
C LEU A 419 9.92 -21.25 1.54
N CYS A 420 11.16 -21.21 1.08
CA CYS A 420 12.28 -20.73 1.85
C CYS A 420 12.85 -19.44 1.23
N ALA A 421 13.53 -18.66 2.06
CA ALA A 421 14.23 -17.47 1.59
C ALA A 421 15.65 -17.40 2.18
N PRO A 422 16.59 -16.70 1.52
CA PRO A 422 17.97 -16.54 1.96
C PRO A 422 18.08 -15.92 3.34
N THR A 423 18.87 -16.57 4.19
CA THR A 423 19.21 -16.15 5.56
C THR A 423 20.48 -16.86 6.02
N ASN A 424 20.83 -16.75 7.31
CA ASN A 424 21.97 -17.50 7.82
C ASN A 424 21.70 -19.02 7.80
N GLY A 425 22.75 -19.79 7.92
CA GLY A 425 22.66 -21.23 7.98
C GLY A 425 23.85 -21.88 8.72
N ASN A 426 24.06 -23.17 8.44
CA ASN A 426 25.11 -23.99 9.09
C ASN A 426 26.52 -23.48 8.82
N ASN A 427 26.72 -22.67 7.79
CA ASN A 427 28.00 -22.04 7.45
C ASN A 427 28.28 -20.74 8.25
N GLY A 428 27.36 -20.32 9.12
CA GLY A 428 27.53 -19.16 10.00
C GLY A 428 27.42 -17.77 9.33
N VAL A 429 27.11 -17.67 8.02
CA VAL A 429 26.99 -16.39 7.35
C VAL A 429 25.60 -15.81 7.59
N GLY A 430 25.52 -14.68 8.31
CA GLY A 430 24.29 -13.91 8.48
C GLY A 430 23.98 -13.01 7.29
N ILE A 431 22.86 -12.33 7.34
CA ILE A 431 22.53 -11.27 6.38
C ILE A 431 22.84 -9.89 6.96
N THR A 432 23.16 -8.97 6.07
CA THR A 432 23.42 -7.57 6.43
C THR A 432 22.12 -6.79 6.49
N THR A 433 21.86 -6.15 7.65
CA THR A 433 20.70 -5.30 7.87
C THR A 433 20.97 -4.24 8.96
N ALA A 434 19.98 -3.38 9.20
CA ALA A 434 20.02 -2.44 10.34
C ALA A 434 19.82 -3.19 11.66
N THR A 435 20.42 -2.66 12.71
CA THR A 435 20.25 -3.11 14.10
C THR A 435 20.28 -1.92 15.05
N VAL A 436 19.97 -2.15 16.30
CA VAL A 436 20.06 -1.15 17.36
C VAL A 436 20.76 -1.74 18.57
N TYR A 437 21.65 -0.97 19.16
CA TYR A 437 22.40 -1.35 20.34
C TYR A 437 21.98 -0.50 21.54
N LEU A 438 22.22 -1.04 22.73
CA LEU A 438 22.17 -0.26 23.96
C LEU A 438 23.42 0.62 24.03
N GLY A 439 23.24 1.92 24.14
CA GLY A 439 24.34 2.85 24.29
C GLY A 439 25.17 2.61 25.55
N ALA A 440 26.41 3.08 25.55
CA ALA A 440 27.34 2.88 26.66
C ALA A 440 26.84 3.51 28.00
N ASP A 441 25.91 4.45 27.91
CA ASP A 441 25.23 5.08 29.06
C ASP A 441 24.12 4.18 29.67
N GLY A 442 23.79 3.05 29.03
CA GLY A 442 22.70 2.16 29.42
C GLY A 442 21.29 2.76 29.31
N GLN A 443 21.11 3.90 28.64
CA GLN A 443 19.87 4.65 28.58
C GLN A 443 19.52 5.17 27.17
N SER A 444 20.49 5.20 26.25
CA SER A 444 20.30 5.61 24.87
C SER A 444 20.25 4.42 23.91
N LEU A 445 19.74 4.65 22.69
CA LEU A 445 19.82 3.72 21.57
C LEU A 445 20.93 4.20 20.62
N GLU A 446 21.75 3.27 20.17
CA GLU A 446 22.75 3.51 19.13
C GLU A 446 22.32 2.79 17.85
N HIS A 447 22.21 3.58 16.77
CA HIS A 447 21.88 3.05 15.45
C HIS A 447 23.07 2.34 14.85
N GLY A 448 22.87 1.13 14.36
CA GLY A 448 23.95 0.33 13.80
C GLY A 448 23.52 -0.55 12.64
N TYR A 449 24.49 -1.29 12.15
CA TYR A 449 24.30 -2.31 11.11
C TYR A 449 25.00 -3.59 11.57
N THR A 450 24.42 -4.72 11.20
CA THR A 450 24.97 -6.04 11.50
C THR A 450 25.05 -6.89 10.24
N SER A 451 26.03 -7.77 10.14
CA SER A 451 26.08 -8.83 9.14
C SER A 451 25.79 -10.23 9.72
N ASN A 452 25.22 -10.26 10.92
CA ASN A 452 24.93 -11.50 11.64
C ASN A 452 23.44 -11.76 11.88
N PHE A 453 22.55 -11.02 11.22
CA PHE A 453 21.11 -11.25 11.35
C PHE A 453 20.68 -12.52 10.62
N GLY A 454 19.76 -13.29 11.20
CA GLY A 454 19.43 -14.60 10.65
C GLY A 454 18.10 -15.18 11.13
N GLY A 455 18.02 -16.51 11.05
CA GLY A 455 16.81 -17.26 11.38
C GLY A 455 15.74 -17.18 10.30
N THR A 456 14.67 -17.94 10.47
CA THR A 456 13.44 -17.76 9.65
C THR A 456 12.86 -16.36 9.85
N SER A 457 13.32 -15.67 10.88
CA SER A 457 12.97 -14.27 11.19
C SER A 457 13.45 -13.27 10.15
N SER A 458 14.62 -13.47 9.53
CA SER A 458 15.12 -12.61 8.45
C SER A 458 14.62 -13.04 7.07
N ALA A 459 14.36 -14.32 6.87
CA ALA A 459 13.78 -14.88 5.65
C ALA A 459 12.35 -14.36 5.38
N THR A 460 11.57 -14.21 6.44
CA THR A 460 10.16 -13.79 6.37
C THR A 460 9.98 -12.36 5.85
N PRO A 461 10.63 -11.33 6.42
CA PRO A 461 10.53 -9.97 5.91
C PRO A 461 11.14 -9.81 4.50
N LEU A 462 12.16 -10.60 4.13
CA LEU A 462 12.68 -10.64 2.76
C LEU A 462 11.58 -11.08 1.80
N ALA A 463 10.85 -12.15 2.12
CA ALA A 463 9.73 -12.63 1.31
C ALA A 463 8.57 -11.63 1.25
N ALA A 464 8.28 -10.95 2.35
CA ALA A 464 7.27 -9.88 2.39
C ALA A 464 7.66 -8.68 1.51
N GLY A 465 8.94 -8.27 1.53
CA GLY A 465 9.47 -7.22 0.66
C GLY A 465 9.41 -7.60 -0.82
N VAL A 466 9.74 -8.85 -1.19
CA VAL A 466 9.56 -9.34 -2.57
C VAL A 466 8.09 -9.33 -2.98
N CYS A 467 7.17 -9.66 -2.08
CA CYS A 467 5.74 -9.52 -2.35
C CYS A 467 5.35 -8.05 -2.61
N ALA A 468 5.99 -7.08 -1.95
CA ALA A 468 5.78 -5.66 -2.25
C ALA A 468 6.29 -5.30 -3.65
N LEU A 469 7.40 -5.87 -4.11
CA LEU A 469 7.87 -5.70 -5.50
C LEU A 469 6.87 -6.32 -6.50
N MET A 470 6.31 -7.49 -6.22
CA MET A 470 5.23 -8.07 -7.04
C MET A 470 4.01 -7.16 -7.12
N LEU A 471 3.59 -6.57 -5.99
CA LEU A 471 2.48 -5.62 -5.94
C LEU A 471 2.82 -4.26 -6.55
N SER A 472 4.10 -3.89 -6.63
CA SER A 472 4.56 -2.73 -7.40
C SER A 472 4.36 -2.95 -8.90
N ALA A 473 4.62 -4.17 -9.38
CA ALA A 473 4.36 -4.57 -10.75
C ALA A 473 2.85 -4.69 -11.07
N ASN A 474 2.08 -5.25 -10.13
CA ASN A 474 0.64 -5.45 -10.32
C ASN A 474 -0.12 -5.40 -8.98
N ARG A 475 -0.68 -4.24 -8.66
CA ARG A 475 -1.39 -3.99 -7.40
C ARG A 475 -2.71 -4.78 -7.26
N ASN A 476 -3.25 -5.28 -8.35
CA ASN A 476 -4.55 -5.94 -8.39
C ASN A 476 -4.51 -7.44 -8.09
N LEU A 477 -3.33 -8.02 -7.85
CA LEU A 477 -3.20 -9.42 -7.48
C LEU A 477 -3.91 -9.71 -6.16
N ASN A 478 -4.76 -10.72 -6.13
CA ASN A 478 -5.33 -11.25 -4.89
C ASN A 478 -4.36 -12.25 -4.22
N VAL A 479 -4.64 -12.64 -2.96
CA VAL A 479 -3.76 -13.55 -2.20
C VAL A 479 -3.57 -14.90 -2.89
N ALA A 480 -4.59 -15.45 -3.54
CA ALA A 480 -4.49 -16.72 -4.25
C ALA A 480 -3.54 -16.63 -5.44
N GLN A 481 -3.62 -15.53 -6.22
CA GLN A 481 -2.71 -15.24 -7.33
C GLN A 481 -1.28 -15.02 -6.84
N ILE A 482 -1.08 -14.27 -5.75
CA ILE A 482 0.24 -14.09 -5.12
C ILE A 482 0.84 -15.44 -4.73
N LYS A 483 0.07 -16.31 -4.03
CA LYS A 483 0.51 -17.66 -3.67
C LYS A 483 0.83 -18.51 -4.90
N GLN A 484 0.02 -18.42 -5.96
CA GLN A 484 0.28 -19.13 -7.21
C GLN A 484 1.58 -18.67 -7.88
N ILE A 485 1.80 -17.36 -8.00
CA ILE A 485 3.02 -16.79 -8.58
C ILE A 485 4.23 -17.25 -7.78
N LEU A 486 4.24 -17.03 -6.46
CA LEU A 486 5.34 -17.46 -5.61
C LEU A 486 5.64 -18.95 -5.75
N ARG A 487 4.59 -19.81 -5.75
CA ARG A 487 4.74 -21.25 -5.94
C ARG A 487 5.41 -21.61 -7.28
N SER A 488 5.08 -20.89 -8.34
CA SER A 488 5.50 -21.21 -9.71
C SER A 488 6.88 -20.64 -10.08
N THR A 489 7.39 -19.69 -9.29
CA THR A 489 8.60 -18.92 -9.62
C THR A 489 9.79 -19.17 -8.71
N VAL A 490 9.61 -19.95 -7.65
CA VAL A 490 10.72 -20.33 -6.75
C VAL A 490 11.75 -21.21 -7.45
N ASP A 491 13.01 -21.04 -7.07
CA ASP A 491 14.12 -21.90 -7.52
C ASP A 491 14.13 -23.21 -6.73
N LYS A 492 14.26 -24.35 -7.42
CA LYS A 492 14.45 -25.65 -6.80
C LYS A 492 15.88 -25.79 -6.33
N ILE A 493 16.07 -25.89 -5.02
CA ILE A 493 17.41 -26.02 -4.40
C ILE A 493 17.50 -27.32 -3.59
N GLY A 494 18.70 -27.74 -3.19
CA GLY A 494 18.94 -28.90 -2.35
C GLY A 494 18.78 -30.27 -3.04
N GLY A 495 18.61 -30.29 -4.38
CA GLY A 495 18.46 -31.51 -5.18
C GLY A 495 17.01 -31.99 -5.34
N SER A 496 16.75 -32.74 -6.42
CA SER A 496 15.42 -33.21 -6.82
C SER A 496 14.76 -34.12 -5.79
N ASP A 497 15.55 -34.92 -5.09
CA ASP A 497 15.07 -35.91 -4.12
C ASP A 497 14.47 -35.30 -2.86
N ASN A 498 14.64 -33.98 -2.67
CA ASN A 498 14.01 -33.25 -1.59
C ASN A 498 12.53 -32.88 -1.86
N TYR A 499 12.01 -33.13 -3.06
CA TYR A 499 10.68 -32.73 -3.46
C TYR A 499 9.78 -33.92 -3.78
N ASP A 500 8.56 -33.87 -3.28
CA ASP A 500 7.52 -34.87 -3.58
C ASP A 500 6.95 -34.72 -5.01
N SER A 501 6.01 -35.59 -5.39
CA SER A 501 5.35 -35.55 -6.69
C SER A 501 4.57 -34.26 -6.97
N ASN A 502 4.25 -33.48 -5.94
CA ASN A 502 3.62 -32.15 -6.07
C ASN A 502 4.64 -31.01 -6.16
N GLY A 503 5.93 -31.35 -6.25
CA GLY A 503 7.04 -30.41 -6.29
C GLY A 503 7.27 -29.68 -4.98
N ARG A 504 7.00 -30.31 -3.83
CA ARG A 504 7.07 -29.70 -2.51
C ARG A 504 8.03 -30.46 -1.58
N SER A 505 8.81 -29.70 -0.84
CA SER A 505 9.70 -30.18 0.23
C SER A 505 9.11 -29.85 1.60
N GLN A 506 9.27 -30.73 2.57
CA GLN A 506 8.93 -30.45 3.96
C GLN A 506 9.87 -29.38 4.58
N TYR A 507 11.07 -29.19 4.04
CA TYR A 507 12.08 -28.28 4.54
C TYR A 507 12.12 -26.95 3.79
N LEU A 508 11.95 -26.99 2.47
CA LEU A 508 12.14 -25.88 1.55
C LEU A 508 10.83 -25.37 0.94
N GLY A 509 9.70 -25.97 1.31
CA GLY A 509 8.42 -25.68 0.68
C GLY A 509 8.42 -25.96 -0.81
N TYR A 510 7.96 -25.01 -1.61
CA TYR A 510 8.03 -25.12 -3.07
C TYR A 510 9.44 -24.83 -3.63
N GLY A 511 10.32 -24.17 -2.86
CA GLY A 511 11.68 -23.81 -3.24
C GLY A 511 12.13 -22.49 -2.64
N ARG A 512 13.29 -22.00 -3.10
CA ARG A 512 13.86 -20.72 -2.68
C ARG A 512 13.19 -19.58 -3.44
N LEU A 513 12.86 -18.52 -2.72
CA LEU A 513 12.32 -17.27 -3.23
C LEU A 513 13.15 -16.70 -4.41
N ASN A 514 12.48 -16.30 -5.50
CA ASN A 514 13.08 -15.67 -6.66
C ASN A 514 12.26 -14.42 -7.04
N ALA A 515 12.76 -13.25 -6.67
CA ALA A 515 12.09 -11.98 -6.85
C ALA A 515 11.91 -11.61 -8.34
N LEU A 516 12.95 -11.81 -9.15
CA LEU A 516 12.90 -11.50 -10.57
C LEU A 516 11.77 -12.27 -11.27
N ALA A 517 11.76 -13.61 -11.12
CA ALA A 517 10.74 -14.44 -11.75
C ALA A 517 9.33 -14.13 -11.21
N ALA A 518 9.20 -13.84 -9.89
CA ALA A 518 7.92 -13.49 -9.29
C ALA A 518 7.39 -12.15 -9.81
N VAL A 519 8.24 -11.14 -9.94
CA VAL A 519 7.87 -9.82 -10.46
C VAL A 519 7.54 -9.88 -11.95
N GLN A 520 8.32 -10.60 -12.76
CA GLN A 520 8.03 -10.81 -14.17
C GLN A 520 6.67 -11.50 -14.38
N MET A 521 6.38 -12.54 -13.61
CA MET A 521 5.09 -13.23 -13.68
C MET A 521 3.95 -12.32 -13.19
N ALA A 522 4.16 -11.52 -12.15
CA ALA A 522 3.20 -10.54 -11.65
C ALA A 522 2.87 -9.46 -12.69
N SER A 523 3.87 -8.93 -13.39
CA SER A 523 3.70 -7.95 -14.48
C SER A 523 2.90 -8.51 -15.65
N ASN A 524 3.18 -9.76 -16.02
CA ASN A 524 2.53 -10.44 -17.14
C ASN A 524 1.20 -11.07 -16.75
N HIS A 525 0.92 -11.15 -15.44
CA HIS A 525 -0.38 -11.61 -14.98
C HIS A 525 -1.40 -10.59 -15.46
N ALA A 526 -2.09 -10.93 -16.54
CA ALA A 526 -3.18 -10.11 -17.04
C ALA A 526 -4.01 -9.70 -15.83
N THR A 527 -4.27 -8.41 -15.70
CA THR A 527 -5.39 -7.94 -14.91
C THR A 527 -6.64 -8.54 -15.59
N THR A 528 -6.85 -9.81 -15.39
CA THR A 528 -8.18 -10.31 -15.33
C THR A 528 -8.75 -9.60 -14.08
N GLN A 529 -9.16 -8.35 -14.26
CA GLN A 529 -10.43 -8.01 -13.68
C GLN A 529 -11.25 -9.29 -13.91
N PRO A 530 -11.93 -9.84 -12.87
CA PRO A 530 -12.97 -10.80 -13.17
C PRO A 530 -13.66 -10.18 -14.36
N GLU A 531 -13.59 -10.84 -15.51
CA GLU A 531 -14.25 -10.36 -16.70
C GLU A 531 -15.66 -10.03 -16.25
N THR A 532 -15.90 -8.75 -16.06
CA THR A 532 -17.23 -8.25 -16.31
C THR A 532 -17.36 -8.61 -17.78
N PRO A 533 -18.20 -9.57 -18.17
CA PRO A 533 -18.43 -9.81 -19.57
C PRO A 533 -18.69 -8.43 -20.15
N ILE A 534 -17.92 -8.03 -21.16
CA ILE A 534 -18.28 -6.94 -22.03
C ILE A 534 -19.63 -7.39 -22.61
N GLN A 535 -20.66 -7.19 -21.85
CA GLN A 535 -21.99 -7.15 -22.38
C GLN A 535 -21.97 -5.92 -23.28
N GLN A 536 -21.94 -6.20 -24.59
CA GLN A 536 -22.54 -5.30 -25.56
C GLN A 536 -23.77 -4.67 -24.91
N PRO A 537 -24.11 -3.41 -25.17
CA PRO A 537 -25.27 -2.77 -24.57
C PRO A 537 -26.49 -3.64 -24.84
N VAL A 538 -26.77 -4.55 -23.94
CA VAL A 538 -28.02 -5.28 -23.90
C VAL A 538 -29.03 -4.21 -23.49
N GLN A 539 -29.94 -3.91 -24.40
CA GLN A 539 -31.16 -3.19 -24.08
C GLN A 539 -31.76 -3.72 -22.78
N PRO A 540 -32.27 -2.87 -21.90
CA PRO A 540 -32.77 -3.25 -20.60
C PRO A 540 -33.90 -4.26 -20.77
N SER A 541 -33.61 -5.54 -20.50
CA SER A 541 -34.66 -6.52 -20.25
C SER A 541 -35.31 -6.15 -18.91
N SER A 542 -36.57 -5.91 -18.93
CA SER A 542 -37.46 -5.55 -17.84
C SER A 542 -37.40 -6.56 -16.68
N GLY A 543 -36.71 -6.19 -15.59
CA GLY A 543 -36.67 -6.97 -14.36
C GLY A 543 -35.56 -6.51 -13.41
N THR A 544 -35.68 -5.31 -12.82
CA THR A 544 -34.75 -4.85 -11.79
C THR A 544 -34.80 -5.82 -10.60
N GLN A 545 -33.69 -6.49 -10.32
CA GLN A 545 -33.55 -7.34 -9.12
C GLN A 545 -33.87 -6.48 -7.87
N LYS A 546 -34.63 -7.05 -6.94
CA LYS A 546 -35.04 -6.35 -5.72
C LYS A 546 -34.48 -7.08 -4.49
N GLY A 547 -34.26 -6.35 -3.44
CA GLY A 547 -33.89 -6.88 -2.14
C GLY A 547 -34.72 -6.27 -1.03
N ILE A 548 -34.88 -7.00 0.06
CA ILE A 548 -35.57 -6.55 1.27
C ILE A 548 -34.56 -6.29 2.38
N VAL A 549 -34.71 -5.20 3.10
CA VAL A 549 -33.86 -4.83 4.26
C VAL A 549 -34.21 -5.74 5.43
N THR A 550 -33.21 -6.44 5.97
CA THR A 550 -33.36 -7.42 7.06
C THR A 550 -33.02 -6.88 8.45
N TYR A 551 -32.48 -5.67 8.53
CA TYR A 551 -32.05 -5.05 9.78
C TYR A 551 -32.93 -3.86 10.15
N GLN A 552 -33.15 -3.62 11.45
CA GLN A 552 -34.10 -2.61 11.96
C GLN A 552 -33.88 -1.23 11.36
N PHE A 553 -32.62 -0.80 11.22
CA PHE A 553 -32.24 0.44 10.56
C PHE A 553 -30.95 0.24 9.75
N LEU A 554 -31.02 0.40 8.44
CA LEU A 554 -29.88 0.26 7.53
C LEU A 554 -29.48 1.61 6.95
N ASN A 555 -28.26 2.02 7.19
CA ASN A 555 -27.75 3.26 6.61
C ASN A 555 -27.47 3.09 5.12
N VAL A 556 -27.96 4.02 4.32
CA VAL A 556 -27.56 4.22 2.94
C VAL A 556 -26.41 5.21 2.93
N ARG A 557 -25.34 4.88 2.21
CA ARG A 557 -24.12 5.68 2.15
C ARG A 557 -23.84 6.18 0.74
N SER A 558 -23.04 7.26 0.63
CA SER A 558 -22.65 7.85 -0.66
C SER A 558 -21.67 6.97 -1.46
N GLY A 559 -21.07 5.96 -0.84
CA GLY A 559 -20.15 5.00 -1.46
C GLY A 559 -20.16 3.63 -0.75
N PRO A 560 -19.51 2.60 -1.33
CA PRO A 560 -19.52 1.22 -0.85
C PRO A 560 -18.53 0.99 0.30
N GLY A 561 -18.74 1.65 1.44
CA GLY A 561 -17.90 1.53 2.63
C GLY A 561 -18.49 2.25 3.84
N THR A 562 -18.07 1.90 5.04
CA THR A 562 -18.54 2.54 6.28
C THR A 562 -17.93 3.92 6.51
N ASN A 563 -16.87 4.27 5.81
CA ASN A 563 -16.20 5.58 5.79
C ASN A 563 -16.91 6.62 4.90
N TYR A 564 -17.89 6.22 4.07
CA TYR A 564 -18.68 7.16 3.27
C TYR A 564 -19.83 7.75 4.07
N ASP A 565 -20.25 8.96 3.70
CA ASP A 565 -21.31 9.71 4.37
C ASP A 565 -22.65 8.98 4.35
N LYS A 566 -23.42 9.13 5.44
CA LYS A 566 -24.79 8.66 5.48
C LYS A 566 -25.68 9.57 4.66
N VAL A 567 -26.32 9.02 3.62
CA VAL A 567 -27.23 9.76 2.73
C VAL A 567 -28.67 9.71 3.27
N LYS A 568 -29.08 8.53 3.73
CA LYS A 568 -30.40 8.29 4.34
C LYS A 568 -30.37 7.00 5.15
N GLN A 569 -31.50 6.66 5.73
CA GLN A 569 -31.69 5.42 6.50
C GLN A 569 -32.93 4.68 6.00
N LEU A 570 -32.80 3.36 5.85
CA LEU A 570 -33.89 2.45 5.51
C LEU A 570 -34.30 1.68 6.78
N LYS A 571 -35.55 1.20 6.78
CA LYS A 571 -36.11 0.40 7.88
C LYS A 571 -36.21 -1.07 7.45
N GLN A 572 -36.26 -1.94 8.43
CA GLN A 572 -36.53 -3.36 8.19
C GLN A 572 -37.84 -3.54 7.40
N GLY A 573 -37.80 -4.36 6.38
CA GLY A 573 -38.90 -4.60 5.47
C GLY A 573 -38.94 -3.71 4.22
N ASP A 574 -38.13 -2.65 4.17
CA ASP A 574 -38.05 -1.82 2.95
C ASP A 574 -37.58 -2.66 1.76
N VAL A 575 -38.31 -2.57 0.67
CA VAL A 575 -37.95 -3.21 -0.62
C VAL A 575 -37.21 -2.21 -1.49
N ILE A 576 -36.01 -2.56 -1.88
CA ILE A 576 -35.10 -1.68 -2.63
C ILE A 576 -34.68 -2.32 -3.95
N PRO A 577 -34.42 -1.51 -4.98
CA PRO A 577 -33.81 -2.03 -6.20
C PRO A 577 -32.35 -2.40 -5.93
N LEU A 578 -31.91 -3.51 -6.48
CA LEU A 578 -30.52 -3.97 -6.44
C LEU A 578 -29.95 -3.77 -7.86
N LEU A 579 -29.23 -2.68 -8.03
CA LEU A 579 -28.74 -2.23 -9.36
C LEU A 579 -27.40 -2.87 -9.71
N GLU A 580 -26.54 -3.03 -8.70
CA GLU A 580 -25.20 -3.56 -8.88
C GLU A 580 -24.72 -4.21 -7.60
N LYS A 581 -24.15 -5.42 -7.69
CA LYS A 581 -23.52 -6.12 -6.58
C LYS A 581 -22.04 -5.78 -6.54
N LEU A 582 -21.60 -5.24 -5.41
CA LEU A 582 -20.20 -4.99 -5.10
C LEU A 582 -19.76 -5.91 -3.96
N PRO A 583 -18.46 -6.11 -3.72
CA PRO A 583 -18.00 -6.84 -2.53
C PRO A 583 -18.62 -6.24 -1.26
N ASN A 584 -19.42 -7.02 -0.53
CA ASN A 584 -20.13 -6.63 0.69
C ASN A 584 -21.13 -5.48 0.59
N TRP A 585 -21.41 -4.93 -0.61
CA TRP A 585 -22.31 -3.79 -0.81
C TRP A 585 -23.25 -4.03 -1.99
N TRP A 586 -24.41 -3.37 -1.95
CA TRP A 586 -25.32 -3.21 -3.09
C TRP A 586 -25.43 -1.74 -3.46
N ARG A 587 -25.29 -1.41 -4.73
CA ARG A 587 -25.70 -0.12 -5.24
C ARG A 587 -27.21 -0.16 -5.48
N ILE A 588 -27.94 0.79 -4.86
CA ILE A 588 -29.41 0.86 -4.90
C ILE A 588 -29.93 2.14 -5.59
N GLY A 589 -29.02 3.02 -5.99
CA GLY A 589 -29.26 4.28 -6.67
C GLY A 589 -27.97 4.99 -7.03
N ALA A 590 -28.04 6.12 -7.71
CA ALA A 590 -26.88 6.96 -7.99
C ALA A 590 -26.31 7.48 -6.65
N GLY A 591 -25.03 7.17 -6.34
CA GLY A 591 -24.40 7.52 -5.07
C GLY A 591 -25.10 6.95 -3.84
N GLN A 592 -25.80 5.80 -3.96
CA GLN A 592 -26.52 5.17 -2.85
C GLN A 592 -26.15 3.71 -2.71
N TYR A 593 -25.53 3.37 -1.59
CA TYR A 593 -25.02 2.03 -1.31
C TYR A 593 -25.48 1.53 0.04
N VAL A 594 -25.78 0.23 0.13
CA VAL A 594 -26.15 -0.46 1.37
C VAL A 594 -25.28 -1.70 1.55
N ASN A 595 -24.99 -2.06 2.79
CA ASN A 595 -24.23 -3.27 3.09
C ASN A 595 -25.08 -4.49 2.76
N ALA A 596 -24.49 -5.43 2.03
CA ALA A 596 -25.18 -6.60 1.49
C ALA A 596 -25.61 -7.61 2.54
N ASP A 597 -24.93 -7.66 3.69
CA ASP A 597 -25.25 -8.61 4.78
C ASP A 597 -26.63 -8.33 5.39
N TYR A 598 -27.16 -7.13 5.19
CA TYR A 598 -28.47 -6.70 5.67
C TYR A 598 -29.54 -6.66 4.57
N ILE A 599 -29.28 -7.31 3.42
CA ILE A 599 -30.19 -7.38 2.29
C ILE A 599 -30.45 -8.83 1.91
N GLN A 600 -31.71 -9.23 1.94
CA GLN A 600 -32.15 -10.48 1.35
C GLN A 600 -32.58 -10.23 -0.10
N VAL A 601 -31.89 -10.85 -1.03
CA VAL A 601 -32.18 -10.76 -2.46
C VAL A 601 -33.46 -11.52 -2.77
N LEU A 602 -34.41 -10.88 -3.46
CA LEU A 602 -35.65 -11.51 -3.91
C LEU A 602 -35.38 -12.22 -5.25
N ALA A 603 -35.74 -13.49 -5.34
CA ALA A 603 -35.61 -14.29 -6.58
C ALA A 603 -36.46 -13.67 -7.70
N GLY A 604 -35.85 -13.38 -8.86
CA GLY A 604 -36.55 -12.87 -10.02
C GLY A 604 -37.45 -13.95 -10.66
N GLY A 605 -38.73 -13.80 -10.52
CA GLY A 605 -39.76 -14.66 -11.14
C GLY A 605 -41.06 -14.50 -10.36
N GLY A 606 -42.05 -13.84 -10.95
CA GLY A 606 -43.28 -13.45 -10.29
C GLY A 606 -44.00 -14.63 -9.62
N THR A 607 -43.78 -14.71 -8.33
CA THR A 607 -44.69 -15.41 -7.41
C THR A 607 -44.79 -14.58 -6.14
N GLN A 608 -45.97 -14.29 -5.70
CA GLN A 608 -46.21 -13.63 -4.41
C GLN A 608 -45.45 -14.36 -3.35
N VAL A 609 -44.51 -13.68 -2.71
CA VAL A 609 -43.89 -14.18 -1.46
C VAL A 609 -45.00 -14.06 -0.42
N VAL A 610 -45.63 -15.15 -0.11
CA VAL A 610 -46.43 -15.28 1.12
C VAL A 610 -45.42 -15.18 2.25
N SER A 611 -45.39 -14.04 2.92
CA SER A 611 -44.60 -13.87 4.14
C SER A 611 -45.14 -14.87 5.15
N ARG A 612 -44.36 -15.91 5.47
CA ARG A 612 -44.72 -16.87 6.53
C ARG A 612 -44.62 -16.14 7.86
N HIS A 613 -45.71 -16.08 8.56
CA HIS A 613 -45.77 -15.54 9.91
C HIS A 613 -46.00 -16.65 10.90
N GLY A 614 -45.50 -16.48 12.10
CA GLY A 614 -45.71 -17.44 13.16
C GLY A 614 -46.13 -16.71 14.44
N LYS A 615 -47.09 -17.30 15.14
CA LYS A 615 -47.60 -16.84 16.44
C LYS A 615 -46.95 -17.62 17.58
N VAL A 616 -46.42 -16.95 18.58
CA VAL A 616 -45.80 -17.60 19.74
C VAL A 616 -46.84 -18.26 20.60
N LEU A 617 -46.69 -19.57 20.86
CA LEU A 617 -47.60 -20.39 21.65
C LEU A 617 -47.21 -20.46 23.12
N SER A 618 -45.94 -20.35 23.46
CA SER A 618 -45.43 -20.43 24.82
C SER A 618 -45.64 -19.14 25.58
N PRO A 619 -45.94 -19.16 26.91
CA PRO A 619 -46.02 -17.94 27.71
C PRO A 619 -44.79 -17.03 27.54
N THR A 620 -43.59 -17.60 27.43
CA THR A 620 -42.37 -16.91 27.06
C THR A 620 -41.54 -17.81 26.14
N LEU A 621 -40.93 -17.23 25.10
CA LEU A 621 -40.07 -17.92 24.16
C LEU A 621 -38.72 -17.24 24.06
N ASN A 622 -37.65 -17.97 24.38
CA ASN A 622 -36.31 -17.43 24.28
C ASN A 622 -35.90 -17.25 22.79
N VAL A 623 -35.42 -16.07 22.48
CA VAL A 623 -34.71 -15.77 21.23
C VAL A 623 -33.23 -15.98 21.44
N ARG A 624 -32.57 -16.74 20.56
CA ARG A 624 -31.15 -17.08 20.65
C ARG A 624 -30.34 -16.53 19.49
N SER A 625 -29.05 -16.35 19.69
CA SER A 625 -28.14 -15.82 18.66
C SER A 625 -27.85 -16.80 17.50
N GLY A 626 -28.27 -18.07 17.63
CA GLY A 626 -28.09 -19.11 16.62
C GLY A 626 -29.04 -20.30 16.82
N PRO A 627 -29.08 -21.26 15.87
CA PRO A 627 -30.04 -22.37 15.87
C PRO A 627 -29.63 -23.51 16.81
N SER A 628 -29.43 -23.23 18.09
CA SER A 628 -29.13 -24.24 19.11
C SER A 628 -29.47 -23.70 20.51
N THR A 629 -29.79 -24.60 21.44
CA THR A 629 -29.98 -24.28 22.85
C THR A 629 -28.69 -23.83 23.55
N SER A 630 -27.53 -24.15 23.00
CA SER A 630 -26.22 -23.69 23.49
C SER A 630 -25.88 -22.24 23.09
N ASN A 631 -26.59 -21.67 22.10
CA ASN A 631 -26.38 -20.29 21.69
C ASN A 631 -26.93 -19.30 22.73
N ALA A 632 -26.30 -18.13 22.84
CA ALA A 632 -26.66 -17.12 23.79
C ALA A 632 -28.12 -16.66 23.65
N LYS A 633 -28.79 -16.40 24.74
CA LYS A 633 -30.13 -15.79 24.81
C LYS A 633 -29.98 -14.29 24.49
N VAL A 634 -30.57 -13.83 23.40
CA VAL A 634 -30.49 -12.44 22.91
C VAL A 634 -31.82 -11.70 22.99
N GLY A 635 -32.90 -12.39 23.43
CA GLY A 635 -34.20 -11.78 23.58
C GLY A 635 -35.23 -12.75 24.19
N LEU A 636 -36.43 -12.24 24.39
CA LEU A 636 -37.60 -12.97 24.88
C LEU A 636 -38.84 -12.51 24.09
N LEU A 637 -39.69 -13.44 23.70
CA LEU A 637 -41.00 -13.17 23.10
C LEU A 637 -42.09 -13.65 24.03
N GLU A 638 -43.18 -12.91 24.10
CA GLU A 638 -44.37 -13.26 24.90
C GLU A 638 -45.40 -14.05 24.07
N GLN A 639 -46.22 -14.78 24.73
CA GLN A 639 -47.31 -15.51 24.11
C GLN A 639 -48.20 -14.62 23.24
N GLY A 640 -48.55 -15.06 22.07
CA GLY A 640 -49.35 -14.30 21.11
C GLY A 640 -48.55 -13.31 20.24
N SER A 641 -47.27 -13.08 20.52
CA SER A 641 -46.42 -12.28 19.62
C SER A 641 -46.37 -12.88 18.24
N THR A 642 -46.45 -12.05 17.20
CA THR A 642 -46.30 -12.50 15.81
C THR A 642 -44.88 -12.23 15.33
N VAL A 643 -44.23 -13.21 14.73
CA VAL A 643 -42.89 -13.14 14.17
C VAL A 643 -42.92 -13.47 12.68
N THR A 644 -42.04 -12.83 11.91
CA THR A 644 -41.84 -13.19 10.50
C THR A 644 -40.81 -14.30 10.43
N ILE A 645 -41.16 -15.42 9.79
CA ILE A 645 -40.26 -16.57 9.63
C ILE A 645 -39.44 -16.36 8.36
N LEU A 646 -38.13 -16.12 8.54
CA LEU A 646 -37.19 -15.85 7.45
C LEU A 646 -36.55 -17.13 6.90
N GLN A 647 -36.37 -18.13 7.77
CA GLN A 647 -35.73 -19.42 7.43
C GLN A 647 -36.11 -20.47 8.44
N SER A 648 -36.20 -21.74 8.01
CA SER A 648 -36.34 -22.89 8.89
C SER A 648 -35.19 -23.87 8.65
N THR A 649 -34.71 -24.51 9.72
CA THR A 649 -33.69 -25.56 9.64
C THR A 649 -34.34 -26.96 9.85
N PRO A 650 -33.72 -28.03 9.33
CA PRO A 650 -34.28 -29.41 9.48
C PRO A 650 -34.40 -29.87 10.93
N ASP A 651 -33.60 -29.32 11.84
CA ASP A 651 -33.56 -29.59 13.28
C ASP A 651 -34.52 -28.72 14.09
N GLY A 652 -35.45 -28.03 13.41
CA GLY A 652 -36.59 -27.35 14.01
C GLY A 652 -36.29 -25.95 14.54
N TRP A 653 -35.28 -25.25 14.07
CA TRP A 653 -35.07 -23.83 14.40
C TRP A 653 -35.63 -22.94 13.31
N MET A 654 -36.19 -21.80 13.73
CA MET A 654 -36.70 -20.75 12.85
C MET A 654 -35.95 -19.46 13.07
N ARG A 655 -35.39 -18.90 11.99
CA ARG A 655 -34.80 -17.55 12.04
C ARG A 655 -35.89 -16.51 11.87
N ILE A 656 -35.96 -15.59 12.83
CA ILE A 656 -36.95 -14.50 12.89
C ILE A 656 -36.33 -13.12 12.75
N GLY A 657 -34.99 -13.03 12.71
CA GLY A 657 -34.23 -11.81 12.57
C GLY A 657 -32.73 -12.09 12.38
N ALA A 658 -31.91 -11.06 12.24
CA ALA A 658 -30.44 -11.20 12.21
C ALA A 658 -29.96 -11.72 13.56
N ASN A 659 -29.30 -12.88 13.58
CA ASN A 659 -28.87 -13.58 14.80
C ASN A 659 -30.01 -13.78 15.83
N GLN A 660 -31.25 -13.96 15.35
CA GLN A 660 -32.42 -14.20 16.17
C GLN A 660 -33.13 -15.47 15.73
N TRP A 661 -33.05 -16.49 16.57
CA TRP A 661 -33.56 -17.80 16.32
C TRP A 661 -34.52 -18.26 17.45
N VAL A 662 -35.58 -18.88 17.05
CA VAL A 662 -36.59 -19.51 17.96
C VAL A 662 -36.81 -20.96 17.57
N PHE A 663 -37.22 -21.77 18.52
CA PHE A 663 -37.52 -23.20 18.25
C PHE A 663 -38.94 -23.35 17.75
N SER A 664 -39.10 -23.98 16.60
CA SER A 664 -40.39 -24.09 15.85
C SER A 664 -41.52 -24.70 16.64
N LYS A 665 -41.21 -25.65 17.56
CA LYS A 665 -42.20 -26.28 18.44
C LYS A 665 -43.11 -25.28 19.19
N TYR A 666 -42.63 -24.05 19.38
CA TYR A 666 -43.34 -23.00 20.11
C TYR A 666 -43.88 -21.88 19.20
N ILE A 667 -43.93 -22.16 17.88
CA ILE A 667 -44.44 -21.23 16.87
C ILE A 667 -45.53 -21.92 16.08
N GLN A 668 -46.70 -21.32 16.02
CA GLN A 668 -47.78 -21.72 15.09
C GLN A 668 -47.70 -20.82 13.85
N GLU A 669 -47.44 -21.42 12.70
CA GLU A 669 -47.48 -20.66 11.43
C GLU A 669 -48.91 -20.22 11.15
N VAL A 670 -49.11 -18.97 10.76
CA VAL A 670 -50.37 -18.29 10.51
C VAL A 670 -50.38 -17.59 9.16
#